data_7ae5b974e25b012887830eb9d106aab7
#
_entry.id   7ae5b974e25b012887830eb9d106aab7
#
_cell.length_a   1.000
_cell.length_b   1.000
_cell.length_c   1.000
_cell.angle_alpha   90.00
_cell.angle_beta   90.00
_cell.angle_gamma   90.00
#
_symmetry.space_group_name_H-M   'P 1'
#
loop_
_entity.id
_entity.type
_entity.pdbx_description
1 polymer ?
#
loop_
_entity_poly.entity_id
_entity_poly.type
_entity_poly.pdbx_seq_one_letter_code
_entity_poly.pdbx_strand_id
1 'polypeptide(L)'
;MLLPMAATAQSWTADNGNGTFTNPLFYDEFSDPDILRVGDDYYLAGTTMHAVPGLVILHSKDLVNWENISYCFDRFDFTEDRFSLKNHEEIYGQGVWAPCIRYANGQFYVYTNVNGKGLQCYTAKDIHGPWEHHNMKGNIYDLSVLFDDDGKIYAIHGYGEVKCTELEPDMSGPKEGTTRTIIHEGNGVGEGHHMYKIDGMYYLISTDYRPNGRTRCSRSKSIWGPYETRVITADETYGYHAASLTQVPRGVKYRIGEDGTKFALGHVDKDATACTNAHQGGIVQFKDGTWWALLMQDFHSIGRTVCLMPMTWTDGWPMIGFKGNYGRAPRTWFNPGTALGYYGLGEPVDNPHAPYVRSENFDAKQLGRVWQWNHNPDDKQWSLRSGKLRLNSLPAEQLMWARNTLTQRVIGPTSVATVELYVKGLKDGDVCGLGNINVPCSWIGIVKNGKALTLRCFEQLTNDTIDTTIELPKGKSWLRCIGDYDNDQAQYAYSTDGVNFQTMGRMMPLSYQLISFQGSRHALFAFNTKGKQGGYAEFDNFTVDEPMADRSKNIPFDKTFRIINLATNRPAVCDPHGLLYDSRPNDQGRLTQFQLVDRGTGQVSLKCVDGRYVKVYGEGLAGDVRFTTDPKEAEVFLWQDYLNQEFMLLSLKNHRYLGKSPTTGSPYSMDYAGPDPARRNGSVLKWEEVKAEN
;
A
#
# COMPACT_ATOMS: atom_id res chain seq x y z
N MET A 1 -25.63 32.42 -12.91
CA MET A 1 -24.43 32.37 -12.05
C MET A 1 -24.12 30.89 -11.85
N LEU A 2 -23.27 30.33 -12.70
CA LEU A 2 -22.82 28.96 -12.59
C LEU A 2 -21.78 28.93 -11.48
N LEU A 3 -22.12 28.31 -10.35
CA LEU A 3 -21.14 27.93 -9.33
C LEU A 3 -20.12 27.00 -10.01
N PRO A 4 -18.81 27.20 -9.82
CA PRO A 4 -17.84 26.24 -10.26
C PRO A 4 -18.12 24.95 -9.46
N MET A 5 -18.50 23.89 -10.16
CA MET A 5 -18.37 22.55 -9.58
C MET A 5 -16.89 22.40 -9.21
N ALA A 6 -16.61 22.29 -7.90
CA ALA A 6 -15.31 21.83 -7.47
C ALA A 6 -15.09 20.50 -8.20
N ALA A 7 -14.11 20.43 -9.07
CA ALA A 7 -13.65 19.18 -9.61
C ALA A 7 -13.30 18.32 -8.38
N THR A 8 -13.99 17.21 -8.19
CA THR A 8 -13.60 16.22 -7.19
C THR A 8 -12.16 15.85 -7.52
N ALA A 9 -11.25 16.11 -6.59
CA ALA A 9 -9.85 15.74 -6.77
C ALA A 9 -9.81 14.25 -7.12
N GLN A 10 -9.11 13.89 -8.20
CA GLN A 10 -8.98 12.52 -8.63
C GLN A 10 -8.15 11.77 -7.59
N SER A 11 -8.61 10.62 -7.14
CA SER A 11 -7.87 9.74 -6.23
C SER A 11 -7.15 8.65 -7.02
N TRP A 12 -6.06 8.11 -6.47
CA TRP A 12 -5.35 6.98 -7.06
C TRP A 12 -6.30 5.80 -7.28
N THR A 13 -6.29 5.30 -8.51
CA THR A 13 -6.88 4.01 -8.89
C THR A 13 -5.83 3.18 -9.60
N ALA A 14 -5.81 1.88 -9.38
CA ALA A 14 -4.91 1.01 -10.13
C ALA A 14 -5.29 0.93 -11.61
N ASP A 15 -6.57 1.02 -11.92
CA ASP A 15 -7.10 0.94 -13.28
C ASP A 15 -6.65 2.13 -14.13
N ASN A 16 -6.01 1.83 -15.26
CA ASN A 16 -5.54 2.85 -16.21
C ASN A 16 -6.65 3.30 -17.19
N GLY A 17 -7.84 2.72 -17.12
CA GLY A 17 -8.96 3.03 -18.03
C GLY A 17 -8.79 2.54 -19.47
N ASN A 18 -7.73 1.80 -19.76
CA ASN A 18 -7.38 1.32 -21.10
C ASN A 18 -7.28 -0.21 -21.21
N GLY A 19 -7.80 -0.95 -20.22
CA GLY A 19 -7.71 -2.40 -20.13
C GLY A 19 -6.44 -2.91 -19.44
N THR A 20 -5.67 -2.02 -18.80
CA THR A 20 -4.53 -2.37 -17.97
C THR A 20 -4.66 -1.76 -16.58
N PHE A 21 -3.93 -2.33 -15.62
CA PHE A 21 -3.77 -1.76 -14.28
C PHE A 21 -2.29 -1.54 -13.96
N THR A 22 -2.02 -0.65 -13.02
CA THR A 22 -0.66 -0.37 -12.50
C THR A 22 -0.65 -0.56 -10.99
N ASN A 23 0.25 -1.41 -10.50
CA ASN A 23 0.47 -1.63 -9.07
C ASN A 23 1.14 -0.41 -8.38
N PRO A 24 0.90 -0.19 -7.07
CA PRO A 24 0.05 -1.01 -6.20
C PRO A 24 -1.44 -0.78 -6.48
N LEU A 25 -2.29 -1.75 -6.09
CA LEU A 25 -3.75 -1.59 -6.19
C LEU A 25 -4.23 -0.40 -5.38
N PHE A 26 -3.70 -0.26 -4.17
CA PHE A 26 -3.95 0.86 -3.26
C PHE A 26 -2.61 1.52 -2.97
N TYR A 27 -2.51 2.83 -3.22
CA TYR A 27 -1.30 3.58 -2.86
C TYR A 27 -1.36 4.09 -1.41
N ASP A 28 -2.02 3.32 -0.57
CA ASP A 28 -2.11 3.48 0.87
C ASP A 28 -1.92 2.12 1.56
N GLU A 29 -1.83 2.13 2.88
CA GLU A 29 -1.63 0.90 3.63
C GLU A 29 -2.84 -0.02 3.57
N PHE A 30 -2.58 -1.29 3.27
CA PHE A 30 -3.52 -2.39 3.43
C PHE A 30 -2.74 -3.66 3.79
N SER A 31 -2.52 -3.86 5.09
CA SER A 31 -1.63 -4.92 5.59
C SER A 31 -2.31 -6.28 5.68
N ASP A 32 -1.50 -7.32 5.49
CA ASP A 32 -1.85 -8.73 5.69
C ASP A 32 -3.15 -9.14 4.97
N PRO A 33 -3.24 -8.92 3.63
CA PRO A 33 -4.47 -9.16 2.90
C PRO A 33 -4.80 -10.65 2.81
N ASP A 34 -6.08 -11.01 3.01
CA ASP A 34 -6.62 -12.32 2.65
C ASP A 34 -7.78 -12.15 1.67
N ILE A 35 -7.73 -12.92 0.57
CA ILE A 35 -8.66 -12.83 -0.55
C ILE A 35 -9.64 -14.00 -0.56
N LEU A 36 -10.91 -13.69 -0.80
CA LEU A 36 -11.99 -14.67 -0.93
C LEU A 36 -12.82 -14.39 -2.19
N ARG A 37 -13.18 -15.44 -2.91
CA ARG A 37 -14.19 -15.41 -3.98
C ARG A 37 -15.47 -16.11 -3.53
N VAL A 38 -16.63 -15.45 -3.76
CA VAL A 38 -17.93 -16.06 -3.59
C VAL A 38 -18.77 -15.78 -4.85
N GLY A 39 -18.98 -16.78 -5.68
CA GLY A 39 -19.59 -16.58 -7.00
C GLY A 39 -18.73 -15.71 -7.91
N ASP A 40 -19.27 -14.56 -8.33
CA ASP A 40 -18.59 -13.55 -9.15
C ASP A 40 -18.10 -12.34 -8.34
N ASP A 41 -18.18 -12.43 -7.02
CA ASP A 41 -17.73 -11.41 -6.08
C ASP A 41 -16.40 -11.77 -5.44
N TYR A 42 -15.55 -10.76 -5.25
CA TYR A 42 -14.25 -10.87 -4.60
C TYR A 42 -14.22 -9.98 -3.37
N TYR A 43 -13.74 -10.53 -2.27
CA TYR A 43 -13.66 -9.84 -0.99
C TYR A 43 -12.23 -9.87 -0.47
N LEU A 44 -11.73 -8.72 -0.02
CA LEU A 44 -10.39 -8.59 0.54
C LEU A 44 -10.50 -8.12 1.98
N ALA A 45 -9.99 -8.91 2.91
CA ALA A 45 -9.88 -8.54 4.31
C ALA A 45 -8.46 -8.06 4.64
N GLY A 46 -8.32 -7.01 5.44
CA GLY A 46 -7.04 -6.49 5.87
C GLY A 46 -7.02 -6.13 7.35
N THR A 47 -5.83 -6.15 7.94
CA THR A 47 -5.66 -5.73 9.33
C THR A 47 -5.77 -4.22 9.50
N THR A 48 -6.15 -3.80 10.71
CA THR A 48 -6.20 -2.39 11.10
C THR A 48 -5.42 -2.11 12.38
N MET A 49 -4.74 -3.12 12.91
CA MET A 49 -3.99 -3.07 14.16
C MET A 49 -4.83 -2.49 15.31
N HIS A 50 -4.43 -1.36 15.86
CA HIS A 50 -5.11 -0.66 16.95
C HIS A 50 -6.19 0.33 16.48
N ALA A 51 -6.24 0.61 15.15
CA ALA A 51 -7.20 1.56 14.61
C ALA A 51 -8.61 0.95 14.47
N VAL A 52 -9.63 1.71 14.83
CA VAL A 52 -11.03 1.31 14.77
C VAL A 52 -11.89 2.33 14.01
N PRO A 53 -12.90 1.87 13.24
CA PRO A 53 -13.39 0.49 13.04
C PRO A 53 -12.32 -0.46 12.53
N GLY A 54 -12.43 -1.76 12.83
CA GLY A 54 -11.37 -2.73 12.58
C GLY A 54 -11.76 -3.88 11.66
N LEU A 55 -10.73 -4.48 11.04
CA LEU A 55 -10.83 -5.52 10.03
C LEU A 55 -11.67 -5.05 8.82
N VAL A 56 -11.03 -4.22 8.00
CA VAL A 56 -11.64 -3.66 6.79
C VAL A 56 -11.96 -4.75 5.77
N ILE A 57 -13.15 -4.66 5.16
CA ILE A 57 -13.57 -5.53 4.07
C ILE A 57 -13.77 -4.68 2.81
N LEU A 58 -13.03 -5.03 1.77
CA LEU A 58 -13.21 -4.47 0.43
C LEU A 58 -13.93 -5.48 -0.46
N HIS A 59 -14.65 -4.98 -1.45
CA HIS A 59 -15.37 -5.74 -2.47
C HIS A 59 -14.94 -5.32 -3.87
N SER A 60 -14.85 -6.29 -4.79
CA SER A 60 -14.58 -6.08 -6.21
C SER A 60 -15.30 -7.08 -7.09
N LYS A 61 -15.54 -6.73 -8.35
CA LYS A 61 -16.02 -7.62 -9.42
C LYS A 61 -14.93 -7.98 -10.45
N ASP A 62 -13.78 -7.29 -10.38
CA ASP A 62 -12.72 -7.38 -11.40
C ASP A 62 -11.31 -7.51 -10.84
N LEU A 63 -11.13 -7.53 -9.52
CA LEU A 63 -9.86 -7.57 -8.77
C LEU A 63 -9.02 -6.28 -8.88
N VAL A 64 -9.42 -5.30 -9.67
CA VAL A 64 -8.69 -4.03 -9.88
C VAL A 64 -9.39 -2.86 -9.19
N ASN A 65 -10.69 -2.75 -9.37
CA ASN A 65 -11.53 -1.72 -8.77
C ASN A 65 -12.18 -2.25 -7.49
N TRP A 66 -11.94 -1.59 -6.38
CA TRP A 66 -12.36 -2.02 -5.05
C TRP A 66 -13.19 -0.97 -4.34
N GLU A 67 -14.11 -1.40 -3.50
CA GLU A 67 -14.98 -0.58 -2.68
C GLU A 67 -14.87 -1.02 -1.22
N ASN A 68 -14.72 -0.07 -0.29
CA ASN A 68 -14.82 -0.35 1.14
C ASN A 68 -16.30 -0.52 1.51
N ILE A 69 -16.71 -1.75 1.80
CA ILE A 69 -18.12 -2.08 2.07
C ILE A 69 -18.43 -2.23 3.55
N SER A 70 -17.49 -2.70 4.37
CA SER A 70 -17.73 -2.88 5.81
C SER A 70 -16.44 -2.99 6.63
N TYR A 71 -16.64 -3.01 7.94
CA TYR A 71 -15.67 -3.41 8.96
C TYR A 71 -16.31 -4.49 9.84
N CYS A 72 -15.51 -5.41 10.37
CA CYS A 72 -16.06 -6.48 11.23
C CYS A 72 -16.47 -5.97 12.62
N PHE A 73 -15.93 -4.85 13.08
CA PHE A 73 -16.29 -4.24 14.37
C PHE A 73 -16.03 -2.74 14.37
N ASP A 74 -16.84 -2.00 15.14
CA ASP A 74 -16.72 -0.54 15.26
C ASP A 74 -15.65 -0.15 16.30
N ARG A 75 -15.45 -0.98 17.32
CA ARG A 75 -14.49 -0.80 18.41
C ARG A 75 -14.12 -2.12 19.05
N PHE A 76 -12.97 -2.17 19.71
CA PHE A 76 -12.67 -3.27 20.61
C PHE A 76 -13.66 -3.30 21.77
N ASP A 77 -14.24 -4.45 22.07
CA ASP A 77 -15.17 -4.68 23.17
C ASP A 77 -14.47 -5.12 24.48
N PHE A 78 -13.14 -4.99 24.51
CA PHE A 78 -12.32 -5.27 25.68
C PHE A 78 -12.26 -4.05 26.61
N THR A 79 -12.24 -4.31 27.91
CA THR A 79 -12.38 -3.28 28.97
C THR A 79 -11.07 -2.67 29.43
N GLU A 80 -9.92 -3.24 29.06
CA GLU A 80 -8.60 -2.77 29.48
C GLU A 80 -8.30 -1.38 28.91
N ASP A 81 -7.67 -0.57 29.73
CA ASP A 81 -7.37 0.83 29.45
C ASP A 81 -6.51 1.04 28.18
N ARG A 82 -5.65 0.07 27.88
CA ARG A 82 -4.78 0.08 26.67
C ARG A 82 -5.54 0.18 25.36
N PHE A 83 -6.77 -0.36 25.27
CA PHE A 83 -7.59 -0.24 24.07
C PHE A 83 -8.18 1.17 23.86
N SER A 84 -8.09 2.03 24.86
CA SER A 84 -8.66 3.38 24.85
C SER A 84 -7.64 4.46 25.23
N LEU A 85 -6.34 4.19 25.21
CA LEU A 85 -5.27 5.12 25.63
C LEU A 85 -5.50 5.74 27.00
N LYS A 86 -6.00 4.97 27.98
CA LYS A 86 -6.19 5.45 29.36
C LYS A 86 -5.00 5.04 30.23
N ASN A 87 -4.72 5.84 31.23
CA ASN A 87 -3.71 5.56 32.27
C ASN A 87 -2.31 5.22 31.69
N HIS A 88 -1.92 5.84 30.57
CA HIS A 88 -0.66 5.58 29.86
C HIS A 88 -0.49 4.12 29.41
N GLU A 89 -1.59 3.43 29.15
CA GLU A 89 -1.60 2.14 28.51
C GLU A 89 -1.98 2.25 27.03
N GLU A 90 -1.34 1.46 26.15
CA GLU A 90 -1.48 1.56 24.70
C GLU A 90 -1.37 0.17 24.03
N ILE A 91 -1.79 0.10 22.76
CA ILE A 91 -1.67 -1.08 21.91
C ILE A 91 -1.12 -0.72 20.51
N TYR A 92 -0.26 0.29 20.41
CA TYR A 92 0.42 0.61 19.15
C TYR A 92 1.14 -0.63 18.59
N GLY A 93 0.97 -0.90 17.28
CA GLY A 93 1.50 -2.09 16.64
C GLY A 93 0.89 -3.43 17.11
N GLN A 94 -0.15 -3.34 17.89
CA GLN A 94 -0.92 -4.46 18.46
C GLN A 94 -2.40 -4.29 18.07
N GLY A 95 -3.28 -5.01 18.71
CA GLY A 95 -4.70 -5.04 18.35
C GLY A 95 -4.99 -6.25 17.48
N VAL A 96 -5.72 -6.06 16.37
CA VAL A 96 -5.97 -7.14 15.41
C VAL A 96 -4.78 -7.31 14.48
N TRP A 97 -4.36 -8.56 14.27
CA TRP A 97 -3.32 -8.94 13.34
C TRP A 97 -3.91 -9.63 12.10
N ALA A 98 -3.08 -10.31 11.32
CA ALA A 98 -3.45 -10.89 10.04
C ALA A 98 -4.83 -11.58 10.06
N PRO A 99 -5.79 -11.14 9.24
CA PRO A 99 -7.10 -11.77 9.13
C PRO A 99 -7.08 -12.97 8.21
N CYS A 100 -8.06 -13.87 8.40
CA CYS A 100 -8.37 -14.94 7.48
C CYS A 100 -9.87 -14.92 7.18
N ILE A 101 -10.26 -14.55 5.96
CA ILE A 101 -11.66 -14.49 5.52
C ILE A 101 -12.08 -15.78 4.82
N ARG A 102 -13.22 -16.35 5.22
CA ARG A 102 -13.78 -17.57 4.63
C ARG A 102 -15.30 -17.46 4.44
N TYR A 103 -15.83 -18.24 3.51
CA TYR A 103 -17.26 -18.42 3.33
C TYR A 103 -17.58 -19.90 3.33
N ALA A 104 -18.41 -20.32 4.26
CA ALA A 104 -18.84 -21.70 4.38
C ALA A 104 -20.27 -21.75 4.96
N ASN A 105 -21.05 -22.77 4.59
CA ASN A 105 -22.39 -23.00 5.14
C ASN A 105 -23.32 -21.77 5.06
N GLY A 106 -23.17 -20.95 4.00
CA GLY A 106 -24.01 -19.74 3.82
C GLY A 106 -23.65 -18.56 4.73
N GLN A 107 -22.43 -18.54 5.29
CA GLN A 107 -21.98 -17.54 6.25
C GLN A 107 -20.52 -17.14 5.99
N PHE A 108 -20.20 -15.89 6.22
CA PHE A 108 -18.85 -15.35 6.22
C PHE A 108 -18.22 -15.51 7.61
N TYR A 109 -16.90 -15.76 7.62
CA TYR A 109 -16.07 -15.87 8.82
C TYR A 109 -14.82 -15.02 8.60
N VAL A 110 -14.43 -14.23 9.60
CA VAL A 110 -13.14 -13.54 9.63
C VAL A 110 -12.45 -13.89 10.93
N TYR A 111 -11.41 -14.71 10.84
CA TYR A 111 -10.58 -15.10 11.98
C TYR A 111 -9.39 -14.16 12.08
N THR A 112 -8.96 -13.86 13.31
CA THR A 112 -7.75 -13.07 13.61
C THR A 112 -7.28 -13.36 15.03
N ASN A 113 -6.07 -12.89 15.38
CA ASN A 113 -5.67 -12.78 16.77
C ASN A 113 -5.68 -11.33 17.21
N VAL A 114 -6.09 -11.10 18.45
CA VAL A 114 -5.91 -9.83 19.14
C VAL A 114 -4.84 -10.01 20.21
N ASN A 115 -3.81 -9.18 20.17
CA ASN A 115 -2.68 -9.29 21.08
C ASN A 115 -3.12 -9.26 22.55
N GLY A 116 -2.74 -10.31 23.30
CA GLY A 116 -3.11 -10.50 24.69
C GLY A 116 -4.58 -10.88 24.94
N LYS A 117 -5.36 -11.13 23.84
CA LYS A 117 -6.74 -11.64 23.90
C LYS A 117 -6.89 -12.97 23.17
N GLY A 118 -5.92 -13.32 22.30
CA GLY A 118 -5.92 -14.58 21.56
C GLY A 118 -6.83 -14.58 20.35
N LEU A 119 -7.28 -15.79 19.98
CA LEU A 119 -8.05 -16.05 18.77
C LEU A 119 -9.44 -15.44 18.86
N GLN A 120 -9.83 -14.74 17.79
CA GLN A 120 -11.16 -14.14 17.61
C GLN A 120 -11.75 -14.61 16.29
N CYS A 121 -13.07 -14.70 16.22
CA CYS A 121 -13.81 -14.91 14.98
C CYS A 121 -14.98 -13.92 14.90
N TYR A 122 -15.17 -13.32 13.74
CA TYR A 122 -16.31 -12.50 13.40
C TYR A 122 -17.12 -13.23 12.33
N THR A 123 -18.44 -13.33 12.51
CA THR A 123 -19.32 -14.05 11.58
C THR A 123 -20.49 -13.17 11.12
N ALA A 124 -20.86 -13.31 9.85
CA ALA A 124 -22.03 -12.63 9.29
C ALA A 124 -22.66 -13.43 8.16
N LYS A 125 -23.99 -13.37 8.03
CA LYS A 125 -24.70 -13.92 6.87
C LYS A 125 -24.58 -13.01 5.65
N ASP A 126 -24.55 -11.70 5.89
CA ASP A 126 -24.32 -10.67 4.88
C ASP A 126 -22.95 -10.06 5.12
N ILE A 127 -22.13 -9.91 4.08
CA ILE A 127 -20.77 -9.32 4.17
C ILE A 127 -20.77 -7.87 4.69
N HIS A 128 -21.91 -7.16 4.53
CA HIS A 128 -22.09 -5.82 5.09
C HIS A 128 -22.37 -5.82 6.60
N GLY A 129 -22.56 -7.01 7.19
CA GLY A 129 -22.93 -7.20 8.60
C GLY A 129 -24.45 -7.30 8.83
N PRO A 130 -24.93 -7.25 10.08
CA PRO A 130 -24.09 -7.10 11.26
C PRO A 130 -23.19 -8.30 11.50
N TRP A 131 -21.98 -8.03 12.00
CA TRP A 131 -21.00 -9.05 12.40
C TRP A 131 -21.18 -9.43 13.85
N GLU A 132 -21.20 -10.75 14.11
CA GLU A 132 -21.20 -11.30 15.47
C GLU A 132 -19.79 -11.66 15.89
N HIS A 133 -19.37 -11.19 17.07
CA HIS A 133 -18.02 -11.43 17.61
C HIS A 133 -18.03 -12.69 18.50
N HIS A 134 -17.05 -13.57 18.25
CA HIS A 134 -16.78 -14.78 19.02
C HIS A 134 -15.36 -14.72 19.59
N ASN A 135 -15.25 -14.61 20.92
CA ASN A 135 -13.97 -14.68 21.63
C ASN A 135 -13.61 -16.15 21.87
N MET A 136 -12.73 -16.67 21.03
CA MET A 136 -12.32 -18.08 21.03
C MET A 136 -11.17 -18.34 22.03
N LYS A 137 -11.02 -19.57 22.49
CA LYS A 137 -9.85 -19.98 23.27
C LYS A 137 -8.62 -20.08 22.37
N GLY A 138 -7.44 -19.94 23.00
CA GLY A 138 -6.15 -20.15 22.33
C GLY A 138 -5.57 -18.89 21.69
N ASN A 139 -4.37 -19.05 21.18
CA ASN A 139 -3.64 -18.05 20.41
C ASN A 139 -3.01 -18.77 19.22
N ILE A 140 -3.42 -18.44 18.02
CA ILE A 140 -3.01 -19.11 16.76
C ILE A 140 -2.41 -18.07 15.85
N TYR A 141 -1.08 -17.96 15.86
CA TYR A 141 -0.33 -16.91 15.17
C TYR A 141 -0.39 -17.08 13.64
N ASP A 142 -0.71 -16.00 12.92
CA ASP A 142 -0.77 -15.91 11.45
C ASP A 142 -1.55 -17.06 10.80
N LEU A 143 -2.76 -17.25 11.28
CA LEU A 143 -3.58 -18.41 10.92
C LEU A 143 -4.18 -18.32 9.53
N SER A 144 -4.29 -19.47 8.90
CA SER A 144 -5.22 -19.72 7.79
C SER A 144 -6.21 -20.80 8.17
N VAL A 145 -7.48 -20.55 7.97
CA VAL A 145 -8.56 -21.51 8.26
C VAL A 145 -9.02 -22.17 6.97
N LEU A 146 -9.18 -23.49 6.99
CA LEU A 146 -9.75 -24.29 5.91
C LEU A 146 -10.95 -25.07 6.43
N PHE A 147 -12.12 -24.87 5.79
CA PHE A 147 -13.27 -25.78 5.90
C PHE A 147 -13.05 -26.89 4.88
N ASP A 148 -12.69 -28.10 5.35
CA ASP A 148 -12.31 -29.19 4.47
C ASP A 148 -13.49 -30.09 4.10
N ASP A 149 -13.34 -30.87 3.04
CA ASP A 149 -14.36 -31.79 2.51
C ASP A 149 -14.65 -32.96 3.47
N ASP A 150 -13.78 -33.20 4.44
CA ASP A 150 -14.00 -34.20 5.50
C ASP A 150 -14.95 -33.69 6.61
N GLY A 151 -15.47 -32.47 6.45
CA GLY A 151 -16.39 -31.82 7.38
C GLY A 151 -15.73 -31.19 8.62
N LYS A 152 -14.40 -31.16 8.65
CA LYS A 152 -13.63 -30.54 9.74
C LYS A 152 -13.14 -29.16 9.36
N ILE A 153 -12.78 -28.39 10.38
CA ILE A 153 -12.21 -27.06 10.26
C ILE A 153 -10.77 -27.12 10.74
N TYR A 154 -9.84 -26.74 9.89
CA TYR A 154 -8.41 -26.76 10.20
C TYR A 154 -7.85 -25.35 10.24
N ALA A 155 -7.03 -25.05 11.25
CA ALA A 155 -6.20 -23.86 11.32
C ALA A 155 -4.75 -24.22 11.05
N ILE A 156 -4.14 -23.60 10.06
CA ILE A 156 -2.71 -23.71 9.75
C ILE A 156 -2.05 -22.44 10.27
N HIS A 157 -0.97 -22.58 11.05
CA HIS A 157 -0.38 -21.47 11.80
C HIS A 157 1.06 -21.70 12.19
N GLY A 158 1.72 -20.65 12.68
CA GLY A 158 3.07 -20.70 13.25
C GLY A 158 4.07 -19.82 12.53
N TYR A 159 5.30 -19.82 13.02
CA TYR A 159 6.44 -19.12 12.43
C TYR A 159 7.63 -20.07 12.37
N GLY A 160 8.14 -20.32 11.17
CA GLY A 160 9.25 -21.26 10.93
C GLY A 160 8.85 -22.72 11.04
N GLU A 161 8.21 -23.11 12.12
CA GLU A 161 7.51 -24.38 12.29
C GLU A 161 6.02 -24.18 12.00
N VAL A 162 5.49 -24.90 11.01
CA VAL A 162 4.08 -24.80 10.63
C VAL A 162 3.29 -25.93 11.28
N LYS A 163 2.21 -25.56 11.94
CA LYS A 163 1.29 -26.46 12.64
C LYS A 163 -0.07 -26.47 11.98
N CYS A 164 -0.75 -27.60 12.09
CA CYS A 164 -2.16 -27.76 11.75
C CYS A 164 -2.91 -28.19 13.01
N THR A 165 -4.02 -27.51 13.29
CA THR A 165 -4.88 -27.76 14.45
C THR A 165 -6.33 -27.83 14.00
N GLU A 166 -7.08 -28.85 14.43
CA GLU A 166 -8.53 -28.90 14.23
C GLU A 166 -9.21 -27.85 15.14
N LEU A 167 -10.14 -27.06 14.59
CA LEU A 167 -10.97 -26.15 15.36
C LEU A 167 -12.31 -26.79 15.70
N GLU A 168 -12.84 -26.46 16.87
CA GLU A 168 -14.19 -26.85 17.25
C GLU A 168 -15.24 -26.12 16.39
N PRO A 169 -16.27 -26.84 15.85
CA PRO A 169 -17.26 -26.25 14.95
C PRO A 169 -18.14 -25.18 15.61
N ASP A 170 -18.23 -25.19 16.94
CA ASP A 170 -18.99 -24.21 17.73
C ASP A 170 -18.23 -22.91 18.00
N MET A 171 -17.02 -22.75 17.40
CA MET A 171 -16.14 -21.60 17.57
C MET A 171 -15.60 -21.41 19.01
N SER A 172 -15.60 -22.46 19.82
CA SER A 172 -15.02 -22.40 21.19
C SER A 172 -13.51 -22.33 21.18
N GLY A 173 -12.84 -22.77 20.11
CA GLY A 173 -11.40 -22.68 19.92
C GLY A 173 -10.75 -23.91 19.29
N PRO A 174 -9.44 -24.08 19.47
CA PRO A 174 -8.72 -25.27 19.05
C PRO A 174 -9.20 -26.53 19.78
N LYS A 175 -9.37 -27.61 19.04
CA LYS A 175 -9.71 -28.92 19.58
C LYS A 175 -8.49 -29.53 20.25
N GLU A 176 -8.64 -29.89 21.52
CA GLU A 176 -7.56 -30.41 22.33
C GLU A 176 -6.94 -31.68 21.73
N GLY A 177 -5.60 -31.77 21.78
CA GLY A 177 -4.83 -32.92 21.32
C GLY A 177 -4.73 -33.11 19.80
N THR A 178 -5.25 -32.16 19.00
CA THR A 178 -5.22 -32.29 17.52
C THR A 178 -4.07 -31.56 16.86
N THR A 179 -3.37 -30.68 17.54
CA THR A 179 -2.25 -29.92 16.99
C THR A 179 -1.09 -30.83 16.58
N ARG A 180 -0.64 -30.71 15.32
CA ARG A 180 0.50 -31.43 14.77
C ARG A 180 1.37 -30.51 13.96
N THR A 181 2.69 -30.71 14.00
CA THR A 181 3.63 -30.08 13.10
C THR A 181 3.51 -30.72 11.71
N ILE A 182 3.24 -29.92 10.69
CA ILE A 182 3.10 -30.37 9.31
C ILE A 182 4.31 -29.99 8.44
N ILE A 183 5.03 -28.89 8.83
CA ILE A 183 6.31 -28.53 8.22
C ILE A 183 7.24 -28.12 9.37
N HIS A 184 8.38 -28.84 9.48
CA HIS A 184 9.34 -28.58 10.55
C HIS A 184 10.18 -27.35 10.30
N GLU A 185 10.70 -26.73 11.35
CA GLU A 185 11.63 -25.62 11.29
C GLU A 185 12.84 -25.95 10.37
N GLY A 186 13.36 -24.93 9.70
CA GLY A 186 14.50 -25.08 8.77
C GLY A 186 14.13 -25.40 7.32
N ASN A 187 12.85 -25.63 7.02
CA ASN A 187 12.38 -25.85 5.62
C ASN A 187 12.11 -24.53 4.85
N GLY A 188 12.49 -23.40 5.41
CA GLY A 188 12.39 -22.09 4.77
C GLY A 188 10.97 -21.53 4.67
N VAL A 189 10.01 -22.10 5.41
CA VAL A 189 8.66 -21.56 5.53
C VAL A 189 8.62 -20.68 6.79
N GLY A 190 8.18 -19.42 6.64
CA GLY A 190 8.10 -18.45 7.72
C GLY A 190 6.70 -18.36 8.31
N GLU A 191 5.93 -17.37 7.87
CA GLU A 191 4.62 -17.00 8.41
C GLU A 191 3.67 -16.54 7.29
N GLY A 192 2.56 -15.88 7.61
CA GLY A 192 1.61 -15.37 6.62
C GLY A 192 0.94 -16.47 5.82
N HIS A 193 0.39 -17.45 6.51
CA HIS A 193 -0.12 -18.67 5.92
C HIS A 193 -1.47 -18.50 5.23
N HIS A 194 -1.61 -19.06 4.00
CA HIS A 194 -2.87 -19.14 3.28
C HIS A 194 -3.02 -20.56 2.71
N MET A 195 -3.94 -21.35 3.28
CA MET A 195 -4.18 -22.74 2.87
C MET A 195 -5.37 -22.83 1.92
N TYR A 196 -5.16 -23.57 0.84
CA TYR A 196 -6.15 -23.87 -0.18
C TYR A 196 -6.21 -25.38 -0.44
N LYS A 197 -7.39 -25.88 -0.84
CA LYS A 197 -7.55 -27.19 -1.45
C LYS A 197 -8.04 -27.02 -2.87
N ILE A 198 -7.21 -27.40 -3.84
CA ILE A 198 -7.45 -27.21 -5.28
C ILE A 198 -7.25 -28.55 -5.96
N ASP A 199 -8.29 -29.06 -6.62
CA ASP A 199 -8.27 -30.35 -7.32
C ASP A 199 -7.75 -31.52 -6.44
N GLY A 200 -8.15 -31.53 -5.16
CA GLY A 200 -7.78 -32.54 -4.18
C GLY A 200 -6.35 -32.45 -3.64
N MET A 201 -5.59 -31.41 -4.01
CA MET A 201 -4.26 -31.11 -3.50
C MET A 201 -4.33 -29.93 -2.54
N TYR A 202 -3.62 -30.00 -1.42
CA TYR A 202 -3.46 -28.90 -0.47
C TYR A 202 -2.28 -28.03 -0.89
N TYR A 203 -2.50 -26.73 -0.94
CA TYR A 203 -1.51 -25.71 -1.26
C TYR A 203 -1.45 -24.69 -0.11
N LEU A 204 -0.28 -24.55 0.48
CA LEU A 204 0.00 -23.59 1.53
C LEU A 204 0.91 -22.51 0.97
N ILE A 205 0.38 -21.30 0.83
CA ILE A 205 1.16 -20.10 0.50
C ILE A 205 1.69 -19.53 1.80
N SER A 206 2.98 -19.20 1.85
CA SER A 206 3.63 -18.66 3.04
C SER A 206 4.76 -17.71 2.66
N THR A 207 5.17 -16.89 3.60
CA THR A 207 6.27 -15.94 3.44
C THR A 207 7.49 -16.38 4.23
N ASP A 208 8.66 -16.34 3.61
CA ASP A 208 9.95 -16.49 4.28
C ASP A 208 10.73 -15.17 4.18
N TYR A 209 10.96 -14.52 5.31
CA TYR A 209 11.70 -13.24 5.34
C TYR A 209 13.21 -13.39 5.16
N ARG A 210 13.73 -14.61 5.02
CA ARG A 210 15.15 -14.86 4.82
C ARG A 210 15.44 -15.51 3.47
N PRO A 211 16.25 -14.87 2.59
CA PRO A 211 16.96 -13.60 2.81
C PRO A 211 16.14 -12.33 2.55
N ASN A 212 15.05 -12.35 1.73
CA ASN A 212 14.43 -11.13 1.20
C ASN A 212 12.88 -11.18 1.11
N GLY A 213 12.19 -11.89 1.99
CA GLY A 213 10.72 -11.91 1.98
C GLY A 213 10.12 -12.60 0.75
N ARG A 214 10.58 -13.81 0.42
CA ARG A 214 10.06 -14.58 -0.70
C ARG A 214 8.73 -15.25 -0.35
N THR A 215 7.84 -15.31 -1.33
CA THR A 215 6.64 -16.15 -1.23
C THR A 215 6.97 -17.60 -1.63
N ARG A 216 6.57 -18.51 -0.79
CA ARG A 216 6.71 -19.96 -0.99
C ARG A 216 5.35 -20.61 -1.09
N CYS A 217 5.31 -21.71 -1.85
CA CYS A 217 4.17 -22.61 -1.87
C CYS A 217 4.63 -23.98 -1.40
N SER A 218 3.91 -24.55 -0.45
CA SER A 218 4.08 -25.94 -0.02
C SER A 218 2.84 -26.74 -0.43
N ARG A 219 3.01 -27.91 -1.07
CA ARG A 219 1.88 -28.74 -1.51
C ARG A 219 1.94 -30.16 -0.97
N SER A 220 0.77 -30.76 -0.76
CA SER A 220 0.62 -32.14 -0.30
C SER A 220 -0.73 -32.72 -0.72
N LYS A 221 -0.82 -34.05 -0.86
CA LYS A 221 -2.08 -34.79 -1.06
C LYS A 221 -2.87 -34.96 0.24
N SER A 222 -2.25 -34.72 1.39
CA SER A 222 -2.86 -34.79 2.70
C SER A 222 -2.61 -33.50 3.49
N ILE A 223 -3.59 -33.02 4.20
CA ILE A 223 -3.42 -31.84 5.07
C ILE A 223 -2.31 -32.05 6.11
N TRP A 224 -2.03 -33.30 6.45
CA TRP A 224 -1.00 -33.71 7.42
C TRP A 224 0.40 -33.87 6.81
N GLY A 225 0.53 -33.64 5.50
CA GLY A 225 1.78 -33.83 4.77
C GLY A 225 2.02 -35.28 4.28
N PRO A 226 3.25 -35.60 3.83
CA PRO A 226 4.40 -34.69 3.76
C PRO A 226 4.22 -33.59 2.72
N TYR A 227 4.78 -32.41 2.99
CA TYR A 227 4.75 -31.26 2.09
C TYR A 227 6.05 -31.13 1.29
N GLU A 228 5.90 -30.84 0.02
CA GLU A 228 6.96 -30.38 -0.88
C GLU A 228 6.87 -28.86 -1.00
N THR A 229 8.00 -28.14 -0.86
CA THR A 229 8.02 -26.66 -0.83
C THR A 229 8.85 -26.10 -1.98
N ARG A 230 8.34 -25.04 -2.63
CA ARG A 230 8.99 -24.32 -3.71
C ARG A 230 8.82 -22.81 -3.53
N VAL A 231 9.87 -22.02 -3.89
CA VAL A 231 9.77 -20.56 -4.03
C VAL A 231 8.99 -20.23 -5.30
N ILE A 232 7.99 -19.36 -5.19
CA ILE A 232 7.12 -18.98 -6.31
C ILE A 232 7.27 -17.52 -6.75
N THR A 233 8.09 -16.72 -6.02
CA THR A 233 8.49 -15.35 -6.39
C THR A 233 9.99 -15.27 -6.63
N ALA A 234 10.41 -14.32 -7.48
CA ALA A 234 11.82 -13.96 -7.64
C ALA A 234 12.27 -12.95 -6.54
N ASP A 235 13.54 -12.56 -6.56
CA ASP A 235 14.16 -11.69 -5.56
C ASP A 235 14.01 -10.19 -5.87
N GLU A 236 13.44 -9.82 -6.99
CA GLU A 236 13.15 -8.44 -7.37
C GLU A 236 11.67 -8.11 -7.28
N THR A 237 11.40 -6.83 -6.97
CA THR A 237 10.09 -6.23 -6.95
C THR A 237 9.75 -5.57 -8.29
N TYR A 238 8.71 -4.73 -8.31
CA TYR A 238 8.30 -3.93 -9.47
C TYR A 238 9.27 -2.79 -9.83
N GLY A 239 10.46 -2.70 -9.22
CA GLY A 239 11.39 -1.60 -9.43
C GLY A 239 10.99 -0.30 -8.78
N TYR A 240 10.00 -0.34 -7.91
CA TYR A 240 9.69 0.78 -7.03
C TYR A 240 10.49 0.65 -5.73
N HIS A 241 10.72 1.77 -5.05
CA HIS A 241 11.51 1.77 -3.82
C HIS A 241 11.01 0.67 -2.88
N ALA A 242 11.89 -0.26 -2.60
CA ALA A 242 11.63 -1.22 -1.57
C ALA A 242 11.72 -0.50 -0.23
N ALA A 243 10.74 -0.72 0.60
CA ALA A 243 10.79 -0.21 1.94
C ALA A 243 11.94 -0.84 2.70
N SER A 244 12.81 -0.03 3.24
CA SER A 244 13.56 -0.46 4.38
C SER A 244 12.60 -0.45 5.57
N LEU A 245 12.23 -1.61 6.05
CA LEU A 245 11.74 -1.72 7.41
C LEU A 245 12.83 -1.20 8.32
N THR A 246 12.58 -0.08 8.98
CA THR A 246 13.47 0.40 10.01
C THR A 246 13.35 -0.56 11.18
N GLN A 247 14.17 -1.59 11.17
CA GLN A 247 14.17 -2.57 12.25
C GLN A 247 14.81 -1.93 13.46
N VAL A 248 14.01 -1.89 14.48
CA VAL A 248 14.47 -1.65 15.83
C VAL A 248 15.39 -2.81 16.26
N PRO A 249 16.61 -2.55 16.79
CA PRO A 249 17.49 -3.60 17.25
C PRO A 249 16.78 -4.55 18.22
N ARG A 250 16.95 -5.86 18.03
CA ARG A 250 16.39 -6.88 18.93
C ARG A 250 16.80 -6.61 20.38
N GLY A 251 15.83 -6.65 21.29
CA GLY A 251 16.05 -6.48 22.74
C GLY A 251 15.85 -5.08 23.27
N VAL A 252 15.63 -4.08 22.41
CA VAL A 252 15.21 -2.75 22.86
C VAL A 252 13.68 -2.80 23.01
N LYS A 253 13.21 -2.67 24.23
CA LYS A 253 11.77 -2.50 24.50
C LYS A 253 11.42 -1.05 24.20
N TYR A 254 10.71 -0.83 23.09
CA TYR A 254 10.18 0.48 22.78
C TYR A 254 8.89 0.62 23.56
N ARG A 255 8.99 1.32 24.62
CA ARG A 255 7.85 1.97 25.25
C ARG A 255 7.99 3.46 24.99
N ILE A 256 6.88 4.15 24.82
CA ILE A 256 6.79 5.56 25.14
C ILE A 256 7.50 5.68 26.48
N GLY A 257 8.57 6.48 26.56
CA GLY A 257 9.44 6.52 27.72
C GLY A 257 8.64 6.67 29.01
N GLU A 258 9.18 6.23 30.13
CA GLU A 258 8.51 6.35 31.43
C GLU A 258 8.07 7.78 31.74
N ASP A 259 8.72 8.77 31.11
CA ASP A 259 8.37 10.19 31.13
C ASP A 259 7.35 10.61 30.03
N GLY A 260 6.82 9.63 29.24
CA GLY A 260 5.85 9.90 28.18
C GLY A 260 6.42 10.61 26.94
N THR A 261 7.73 10.88 26.86
CA THR A 261 8.30 11.84 25.88
C THR A 261 9.22 11.22 24.85
N LYS A 262 9.69 9.98 25.02
CA LYS A 262 10.72 9.43 24.12
C LYS A 262 10.32 8.07 23.55
N PHE A 263 10.07 8.04 22.24
CA PHE A 263 10.20 6.84 21.47
C PHE A 263 11.68 6.65 21.11
N ALA A 264 12.24 5.49 21.38
CA ALA A 264 13.53 5.16 20.79
C ALA A 264 13.26 4.81 19.31
N LEU A 265 13.83 5.59 18.43
CA LEU A 265 13.73 5.38 16.99
C LEU A 265 14.83 4.42 16.57
N GLY A 266 14.48 3.44 15.75
CA GLY A 266 15.45 2.62 15.05
C GLY A 266 16.29 3.47 14.10
N HIS A 267 17.45 2.96 13.72
CA HIS A 267 18.27 3.59 12.69
C HIS A 267 17.53 3.50 11.35
N VAL A 268 17.28 4.65 10.73
CA VAL A 268 16.75 4.69 9.36
C VAL A 268 17.94 4.51 8.42
N ASP A 269 18.05 3.34 7.84
CA ASP A 269 19.04 3.12 6.78
C ASP A 269 18.49 3.70 5.47
N LYS A 270 18.85 4.95 5.19
CA LYS A 270 18.46 5.65 3.96
C LYS A 270 19.06 5.01 2.69
N ASP A 271 20.09 4.21 2.86
CA ASP A 271 20.79 3.53 1.78
C ASP A 271 20.38 2.06 1.66
N ALA A 272 19.42 1.60 2.44
CA ALA A 272 18.90 0.24 2.33
C ALA A 272 18.32 0.03 0.92
N THR A 273 19.06 -0.69 0.12
CA THR A 273 18.68 -1.11 -1.23
C THR A 273 17.95 -2.46 -1.22
N ALA A 274 17.54 -2.93 -0.05
CA ALA A 274 16.84 -4.19 0.10
C ALA A 274 15.49 -4.11 -0.60
N CYS A 275 15.38 -4.80 -1.72
CA CYS A 275 14.11 -5.08 -2.35
C CYS A 275 13.36 -6.04 -1.45
N THR A 276 12.30 -5.58 -0.82
CA THR A 276 11.32 -6.50 -0.29
C THR A 276 10.46 -6.99 -1.45
N ASN A 277 10.35 -8.30 -1.58
CA ASN A 277 9.46 -8.91 -2.55
C ASN A 277 8.01 -8.70 -2.12
N ALA A 278 7.11 -8.86 -3.06
CA ALA A 278 5.72 -9.08 -2.70
C ALA A 278 5.60 -10.38 -1.91
N HIS A 279 4.98 -10.30 -0.75
CA HIS A 279 4.86 -11.40 0.21
C HIS A 279 3.54 -11.29 0.97
N GLN A 280 3.21 -12.32 1.72
CA GLN A 280 2.04 -12.39 2.59
C GLN A 280 0.74 -11.90 1.93
N GLY A 281 -0.12 -12.85 1.62
CA GLY A 281 -1.40 -12.64 0.96
C GLY A 281 -1.85 -13.89 0.25
N GLY A 282 -3.01 -13.83 -0.38
CA GLY A 282 -3.70 -14.98 -0.94
C GLY A 282 -3.67 -15.08 -2.45
N ILE A 283 -4.16 -16.21 -2.93
CA ILE A 283 -4.39 -16.48 -4.35
C ILE A 283 -5.88 -16.69 -4.63
N VAL A 284 -6.32 -16.35 -5.83
CA VAL A 284 -7.72 -16.48 -6.21
C VAL A 284 -7.85 -16.83 -7.68
N GLN A 285 -8.85 -17.65 -8.00
CA GLN A 285 -9.24 -17.91 -9.38
C GLN A 285 -10.27 -16.87 -9.82
N PHE A 286 -9.98 -16.17 -10.90
CA PHE A 286 -10.93 -15.26 -11.51
C PHE A 286 -12.04 -16.03 -12.24
N LYS A 287 -13.15 -15.37 -12.54
CA LYS A 287 -14.34 -16.00 -13.16
C LYS A 287 -14.06 -16.62 -14.54
N ASP A 288 -13.02 -16.17 -15.26
CA ASP A 288 -12.58 -16.72 -16.54
C ASP A 288 -11.65 -17.96 -16.41
N GLY A 289 -11.36 -18.38 -15.18
CA GLY A 289 -10.47 -19.49 -14.88
C GLY A 289 -8.99 -19.14 -14.71
N THR A 290 -8.59 -17.89 -14.99
CA THR A 290 -7.23 -17.42 -14.73
C THR A 290 -6.97 -17.25 -13.22
N TRP A 291 -5.71 -17.33 -12.81
CA TRP A 291 -5.32 -17.25 -11.41
C TRP A 291 -4.53 -15.97 -11.14
N TRP A 292 -4.78 -15.41 -9.97
CA TRP A 292 -4.20 -14.16 -9.53
C TRP A 292 -3.75 -14.24 -8.08
N ALA A 293 -2.67 -13.54 -7.76
CA ALA A 293 -2.22 -13.35 -6.38
C ALA A 293 -2.42 -11.90 -5.95
N LEU A 294 -2.89 -11.71 -4.72
CA LEU A 294 -2.92 -10.43 -4.05
C LEU A 294 -1.96 -10.52 -2.86
N LEU A 295 -0.78 -9.97 -3.02
CA LEU A 295 0.27 -9.99 -2.01
C LEU A 295 0.61 -8.56 -1.61
N MET A 296 1.03 -8.36 -0.37
CA MET A 296 1.52 -7.05 0.07
C MET A 296 2.99 -6.86 -0.26
N GLN A 297 3.39 -5.59 -0.31
CA GLN A 297 4.76 -5.14 -0.40
C GLN A 297 4.98 -4.04 0.62
N ASP A 298 6.05 -4.12 1.40
CA ASP A 298 6.44 -3.00 2.27
C ASP A 298 6.85 -1.80 1.41
N PHE A 299 6.33 -0.63 1.73
CA PHE A 299 6.50 0.58 0.92
C PHE A 299 6.73 1.82 1.80
N HIS A 300 7.93 1.89 2.39
CA HIS A 300 8.37 3.05 3.18
C HIS A 300 7.32 3.54 4.21
N SER A 301 7.18 4.85 4.37
CA SER A 301 6.24 5.46 5.29
C SER A 301 4.77 5.25 4.94
N ILE A 302 4.45 4.81 3.74
CA ILE A 302 3.09 4.36 3.38
C ILE A 302 2.69 3.14 4.21
N GLY A 303 3.64 2.26 4.53
CA GLY A 303 3.37 0.96 5.12
C GLY A 303 3.29 -0.13 4.05
N ARG A 304 2.35 -1.05 4.17
CA ARG A 304 2.22 -2.21 3.29
C ARG A 304 1.15 -1.97 2.24
N THR A 305 1.55 -1.99 0.98
CA THR A 305 0.64 -1.83 -0.17
C THR A 305 0.30 -3.18 -0.78
N VAL A 306 -0.89 -3.34 -1.34
CA VAL A 306 -1.31 -4.57 -2.02
C VAL A 306 -1.04 -4.49 -3.50
N CYS A 307 -0.52 -5.58 -4.05
CA CYS A 307 -0.24 -5.74 -5.46
C CYS A 307 -1.03 -6.90 -6.05
N LEU A 308 -1.60 -6.70 -7.23
CA LEU A 308 -2.26 -7.72 -8.03
C LEU A 308 -1.26 -8.29 -9.03
N MET A 309 -1.14 -9.62 -9.07
CA MET A 309 -0.14 -10.31 -9.88
C MET A 309 -0.77 -11.43 -10.68
N PRO A 310 -0.46 -11.55 -11.98
CA PRO A 310 -0.83 -12.73 -12.75
C PRO A 310 -0.12 -13.95 -12.18
N MET A 311 -0.76 -15.11 -12.27
CA MET A 311 -0.22 -16.39 -11.87
C MET A 311 -0.32 -17.41 -13.01
N THR A 312 0.66 -18.30 -13.09
CA THR A 312 0.70 -19.38 -14.06
C THR A 312 0.94 -20.70 -13.37
N TRP A 313 0.03 -21.64 -13.60
CA TRP A 313 0.25 -23.02 -13.17
C TRP A 313 1.27 -23.72 -14.09
N THR A 314 2.35 -24.20 -13.50
CA THR A 314 3.35 -25.00 -14.22
C THR A 314 3.81 -26.18 -13.35
N ASP A 315 3.77 -27.39 -13.88
CA ASP A 315 4.10 -28.65 -13.17
C ASP A 315 3.34 -28.81 -11.83
N GLY A 316 2.11 -28.28 -11.77
CA GLY A 316 1.27 -28.28 -10.58
C GLY A 316 1.73 -27.29 -9.49
N TRP A 317 2.48 -26.22 -9.85
CA TRP A 317 2.87 -25.14 -8.97
C TRP A 317 2.26 -23.80 -9.40
N PRO A 318 1.74 -23.01 -8.46
CA PRO A 318 1.16 -21.69 -8.73
C PRO A 318 2.27 -20.63 -8.79
N MET A 319 3.00 -20.57 -9.91
CA MET A 319 4.08 -19.59 -10.06
C MET A 319 3.54 -18.18 -10.25
N ILE A 320 4.07 -17.21 -9.51
CA ILE A 320 3.81 -15.80 -9.76
C ILE A 320 4.38 -15.43 -11.13
N GLY A 321 3.69 -14.53 -11.85
CA GLY A 321 4.11 -14.06 -13.17
C GLY A 321 3.57 -14.93 -14.31
N PHE A 322 4.23 -14.84 -15.44
CA PHE A 322 3.79 -15.43 -16.71
C PHE A 322 4.89 -16.29 -17.36
N LYS A 323 4.50 -17.12 -18.32
CA LYS A 323 5.43 -18.01 -19.02
C LYS A 323 6.59 -17.22 -19.63
N GLY A 324 7.81 -17.68 -19.37
CA GLY A 324 9.03 -17.03 -19.84
C GLY A 324 9.59 -16.00 -18.85
N ASN A 325 8.83 -15.61 -17.81
CA ASN A 325 9.33 -14.72 -16.77
C ASN A 325 8.69 -15.04 -15.40
N TYR A 326 8.78 -16.29 -14.98
CA TYR A 326 8.21 -16.74 -13.71
C TYR A 326 8.86 -16.07 -12.50
N GLY A 327 8.08 -15.94 -11.45
CA GLY A 327 8.49 -15.38 -10.17
C GLY A 327 8.40 -13.85 -10.10
N ARG A 328 8.10 -13.17 -11.23
CA ARG A 328 8.11 -11.73 -11.35
C ARG A 328 6.75 -11.18 -11.76
N ALA A 329 6.29 -10.16 -11.07
CA ALA A 329 5.08 -9.46 -11.43
C ALA A 329 5.44 -8.16 -12.19
N PRO A 330 4.87 -7.91 -13.35
CA PRO A 330 4.99 -6.61 -13.99
C PRO A 330 4.28 -5.55 -13.16
N ARG A 331 4.81 -4.34 -13.15
CA ARG A 331 4.17 -3.21 -12.47
C ARG A 331 2.84 -2.85 -13.14
N THR A 332 2.82 -2.79 -14.48
CA THR A 332 1.60 -2.62 -15.28
C THR A 332 1.31 -3.91 -16.00
N TRP A 333 0.06 -4.38 -15.91
CA TRP A 333 -0.40 -5.58 -16.58
C TRP A 333 -1.83 -5.43 -17.09
N PHE A 334 -2.30 -6.40 -17.86
CA PHE A 334 -3.67 -6.44 -18.38
C PHE A 334 -4.68 -6.73 -17.27
N ASN A 335 -5.83 -6.06 -17.30
CA ASN A 335 -6.92 -6.32 -16.37
C ASN A 335 -7.35 -7.79 -16.41
N PRO A 336 -7.73 -8.42 -15.28
CA PRO A 336 -8.39 -9.72 -15.29
C PRO A 336 -9.63 -9.72 -16.18
N GLY A 337 -9.96 -10.87 -16.78
CA GLY A 337 -11.10 -10.99 -17.70
C GLY A 337 -10.70 -11.07 -19.18
N THR A 338 -9.40 -11.15 -19.44
CA THR A 338 -8.90 -11.38 -20.80
C THR A 338 -9.13 -12.82 -21.22
N ALA A 339 -9.66 -13.01 -22.43
CA ALA A 339 -9.84 -14.34 -22.99
C ALA A 339 -8.50 -15.07 -23.11
N LEU A 340 -8.41 -16.20 -22.44
CA LEU A 340 -7.50 -17.32 -22.64
C LEU A 340 -6.20 -17.01 -23.43
N GLY A 341 -5.18 -16.56 -22.74
CA GLY A 341 -3.83 -16.44 -23.28
C GLY A 341 -3.03 -15.39 -22.55
N TYR A 342 -1.73 -15.57 -22.51
CA TYR A 342 -0.75 -14.76 -21.81
C TYR A 342 -0.77 -13.26 -22.17
N TYR A 343 -1.49 -12.89 -23.21
CA TYR A 343 -1.56 -11.56 -23.79
C TYR A 343 -2.98 -11.22 -24.20
N GLY A 344 -3.93 -11.61 -23.37
CA GLY A 344 -5.29 -11.17 -23.57
C GLY A 344 -5.37 -9.63 -23.51
N LEU A 345 -6.21 -9.06 -24.32
CA LEU A 345 -6.55 -7.65 -24.21
C LEU A 345 -7.42 -7.49 -22.97
N GLY A 346 -6.91 -6.78 -21.95
CA GLY A 346 -7.72 -6.42 -20.78
C GLY A 346 -8.95 -5.64 -21.22
N GLU A 347 -10.07 -5.91 -20.56
CA GLU A 347 -11.27 -5.13 -20.84
C GLU A 347 -11.19 -3.78 -20.12
N PRO A 348 -11.45 -2.67 -20.82
CA PRO A 348 -11.58 -1.37 -20.18
C PRO A 348 -12.71 -1.37 -19.14
N VAL A 349 -12.52 -0.65 -18.04
CA VAL A 349 -13.56 -0.41 -17.05
C VAL A 349 -14.14 0.98 -17.27
N ASP A 350 -15.46 1.08 -17.42
CA ASP A 350 -16.13 2.35 -17.73
C ASP A 350 -16.00 3.39 -16.60
N ASN A 351 -15.79 2.94 -15.38
CA ASN A 351 -15.77 3.83 -14.21
C ASN A 351 -14.70 3.38 -13.19
N PRO A 352 -13.40 3.61 -13.46
CA PRO A 352 -12.34 3.36 -12.49
C PRO A 352 -12.58 4.13 -11.21
N HIS A 353 -12.47 3.47 -10.05
CA HIS A 353 -12.69 4.10 -8.76
C HIS A 353 -11.70 3.63 -7.70
N ALA A 354 -11.46 4.50 -6.73
CA ALA A 354 -10.67 4.21 -5.54
C ALA A 354 -11.58 3.63 -4.43
N PRO A 355 -11.03 2.80 -3.53
CA PRO A 355 -11.83 2.20 -2.46
C PRO A 355 -12.34 3.19 -1.42
N TYR A 356 -11.76 4.38 -1.34
CA TYR A 356 -12.06 5.38 -0.33
C TYR A 356 -12.33 6.75 -0.91
N VAL A 357 -13.36 7.43 -0.39
CA VAL A 357 -13.55 8.87 -0.53
C VAL A 357 -12.77 9.53 0.61
N ARG A 358 -11.73 10.29 0.29
CA ARG A 358 -10.76 10.81 1.27
C ARG A 358 -11.07 12.19 1.80
N SER A 359 -11.64 13.04 0.97
CA SER A 359 -12.06 14.38 1.39
C SER A 359 -13.39 14.33 2.12
N GLU A 360 -13.56 15.14 3.17
CA GLU A 360 -14.72 15.11 4.06
C GLU A 360 -15.10 16.54 4.52
N ASN A 361 -16.36 16.91 4.38
CA ASN A 361 -16.88 18.20 4.85
C ASN A 361 -17.65 18.09 6.17
N PHE A 362 -17.72 16.90 6.76
CA PHE A 362 -18.37 16.61 8.03
C PHE A 362 -19.85 17.00 8.13
N ASP A 363 -20.55 17.18 7.00
CA ASP A 363 -21.99 17.47 6.95
C ASP A 363 -22.86 16.23 7.20
N ALA A 364 -22.31 15.05 6.99
CA ALA A 364 -22.99 13.79 7.19
C ALA A 364 -23.26 13.50 8.67
N LYS A 365 -24.20 12.61 8.97
CA LYS A 365 -24.49 12.15 10.33
C LYS A 365 -23.46 11.17 10.88
N GLN A 366 -22.64 10.60 10.01
CA GLN A 366 -21.61 9.60 10.31
C GLN A 366 -20.35 9.95 9.55
N LEU A 367 -19.20 9.58 10.11
CA LEU A 367 -17.92 9.71 9.44
C LEU A 367 -17.85 8.81 8.22
N GLY A 368 -17.18 9.28 7.17
CA GLY A 368 -16.86 8.48 6.00
C GLY A 368 -16.03 7.24 6.38
N ARG A 369 -16.16 6.16 5.63
CA ARG A 369 -15.50 4.88 5.93
C ARG A 369 -13.97 4.93 5.90
N VAL A 370 -13.37 5.95 5.34
CA VAL A 370 -11.92 6.15 5.35
C VAL A 370 -11.39 6.49 6.75
N TRP A 371 -12.25 7.05 7.62
CA TRP A 371 -11.86 7.50 8.95
C TRP A 371 -11.80 6.37 9.96
N GLN A 372 -10.76 6.38 10.76
CA GLN A 372 -10.54 5.47 11.87
C GLN A 372 -10.01 6.22 13.09
N TRP A 373 -10.50 5.85 14.26
CA TRP A 373 -9.97 6.35 15.52
C TRP A 373 -8.64 5.65 15.86
N ASN A 374 -7.73 6.42 16.39
CA ASN A 374 -6.49 5.91 16.98
C ASN A 374 -6.80 5.33 18.37
N HIS A 375 -7.09 4.03 18.48
CA HIS A 375 -7.71 3.36 19.62
C HIS A 375 -9.21 3.66 19.79
N ASN A 376 -9.86 2.97 20.75
CA ASN A 376 -11.28 3.19 21.03
C ASN A 376 -11.56 4.63 21.46
N PRO A 377 -12.49 5.33 20.79
CA PRO A 377 -12.86 6.68 21.17
C PRO A 377 -13.78 6.70 22.42
N ASP A 378 -13.80 7.83 23.10
CA ASP A 378 -14.83 8.21 24.05
C ASP A 378 -15.93 9.01 23.30
N ASP A 379 -17.06 8.37 23.03
CA ASP A 379 -18.14 8.97 22.21
C ASP A 379 -18.79 10.19 22.84
N LYS A 380 -18.59 10.43 24.13
CA LYS A 380 -19.09 11.65 24.80
C LYS A 380 -18.20 12.85 24.53
N GLN A 381 -17.03 12.63 23.93
CA GLN A 381 -15.99 13.64 23.77
C GLN A 381 -15.75 14.04 22.30
N TRP A 382 -16.60 13.59 21.39
CA TRP A 382 -16.60 14.05 20.00
C TRP A 382 -18.02 14.13 19.44
N SER A 383 -18.20 14.87 18.37
CA SER A 383 -19.49 14.91 17.64
C SER A 383 -19.36 15.49 16.25
N LEU A 384 -20.23 15.07 15.35
CA LEU A 384 -20.52 15.77 14.11
C LEU A 384 -21.66 16.75 14.40
N ARG A 385 -21.38 18.05 14.27
CA ARG A 385 -22.31 19.10 14.67
C ARG A 385 -22.18 20.33 13.77
N SER A 386 -23.32 20.76 13.22
CA SER A 386 -23.37 21.95 12.36
C SER A 386 -22.34 21.92 11.22
N GLY A 387 -22.21 20.76 10.56
CA GLY A 387 -21.27 20.56 9.46
C GLY A 387 -19.79 20.57 9.89
N LYS A 388 -19.48 20.17 11.12
CA LYS A 388 -18.12 20.13 11.65
C LYS A 388 -17.88 18.93 12.53
N LEU A 389 -16.65 18.42 12.48
CA LEU A 389 -16.13 17.52 13.50
C LEU A 389 -15.70 18.34 14.71
N ARG A 390 -16.29 18.09 15.87
CA ARG A 390 -15.86 18.64 17.15
C ARG A 390 -15.12 17.57 17.94
N LEU A 391 -13.92 17.92 18.43
CA LEU A 391 -13.13 17.12 19.36
C LEU A 391 -12.96 17.92 20.67
N ASN A 392 -13.37 17.34 21.80
CA ASN A 392 -13.12 17.90 23.11
C ASN A 392 -11.68 17.55 23.53
N SER A 393 -10.97 18.54 24.11
CA SER A 393 -9.58 18.37 24.56
C SER A 393 -9.54 17.54 25.84
N LEU A 394 -9.18 16.27 25.72
CA LEU A 394 -8.92 15.38 26.85
C LEU A 394 -7.48 15.55 27.38
N PRO A 395 -7.19 15.19 28.65
CA PRO A 395 -5.84 15.25 29.17
C PRO A 395 -4.86 14.36 28.38
N ALA A 396 -3.76 14.94 27.92
CA ALA A 396 -2.61 14.22 27.36
C ALA A 396 -1.38 15.14 27.32
N GLU A 397 -0.18 14.56 27.43
CA GLU A 397 1.08 15.29 27.38
C GLU A 397 1.52 15.55 25.94
N GLN A 398 1.16 14.65 25.02
CA GLN A 398 1.53 14.69 23.61
C GLN A 398 0.52 13.94 22.73
N LEU A 399 0.66 14.10 21.40
CA LEU A 399 -0.24 13.50 20.41
C LEU A 399 -0.40 11.98 20.57
N MET A 400 0.67 11.23 20.84
CA MET A 400 0.63 9.78 20.96
C MET A 400 -0.22 9.28 22.14
N TRP A 401 -0.51 10.13 23.11
CA TRP A 401 -1.44 9.87 24.23
C TRP A 401 -2.80 10.55 24.06
N ALA A 402 -2.98 11.30 22.97
CA ALA A 402 -4.21 12.03 22.74
C ALA A 402 -5.35 11.08 22.36
N ARG A 403 -6.30 10.91 23.27
CA ARG A 403 -7.52 10.17 23.03
C ARG A 403 -8.41 10.90 22.03
N ASN A 404 -9.24 10.17 21.32
CA ASN A 404 -10.11 10.71 20.27
C ASN A 404 -9.34 11.42 19.13
N THR A 405 -8.16 10.91 18.79
CA THR A 405 -7.46 11.29 17.57
C THR A 405 -8.10 10.57 16.39
N LEU A 406 -8.68 11.34 15.47
CA LEU A 406 -9.32 10.80 14.26
C LEU A 406 -8.31 10.75 13.14
N THR A 407 -8.17 9.60 12.49
CA THR A 407 -7.13 9.39 11.49
C THR A 407 -7.65 8.82 10.19
N GLN A 408 -6.94 9.09 9.10
CA GLN A 408 -7.04 8.30 7.87
C GLN A 408 -5.63 8.01 7.32
N ARG A 409 -5.49 6.90 6.59
CA ARG A 409 -4.23 6.52 5.94
C ARG A 409 -3.81 7.60 4.97
N VAL A 410 -2.51 7.92 4.93
CA VAL A 410 -1.98 8.77 3.86
C VAL A 410 -2.05 8.02 2.53
N ILE A 411 -1.99 8.75 1.42
CA ILE A 411 -1.95 8.15 0.10
C ILE A 411 -0.74 8.66 -0.68
N GLY A 412 -0.02 7.73 -1.30
CA GLY A 412 1.16 7.98 -2.11
C GLY A 412 0.86 8.17 -3.60
N PRO A 413 1.92 8.45 -4.36
CA PRO A 413 3.29 8.73 -3.91
C PRO A 413 3.41 10.06 -3.18
N THR A 414 2.55 11.04 -3.51
CA THR A 414 2.47 12.36 -2.86
C THR A 414 1.02 12.73 -2.62
N SER A 415 0.73 13.35 -1.50
CA SER A 415 -0.58 13.93 -1.25
C SER A 415 -0.52 15.18 -0.39
N VAL A 416 -1.54 16.02 -0.52
CA VAL A 416 -1.66 17.28 0.22
C VAL A 416 -2.96 17.27 1.00
N ALA A 417 -2.88 17.06 2.31
CA ALA A 417 -4.02 17.16 3.20
C ALA A 417 -4.17 18.59 3.73
N THR A 418 -5.37 19.14 3.65
CA THR A 418 -5.70 20.48 4.17
C THR A 418 -6.97 20.41 4.99
N VAL A 419 -7.02 21.11 6.12
CA VAL A 419 -8.21 21.18 6.99
C VAL A 419 -8.46 22.60 7.48
N GLU A 420 -9.72 22.98 7.58
CA GLU A 420 -10.14 24.16 8.31
C GLU A 420 -10.20 23.86 9.81
N LEU A 421 -9.56 24.70 10.61
CA LEU A 421 -9.50 24.57 12.06
C LEU A 421 -10.15 25.78 12.73
N TYR A 422 -11.09 25.54 13.64
CA TYR A 422 -11.79 26.53 14.44
C TYR A 422 -11.40 26.41 15.91
N VAL A 423 -10.90 27.50 16.50
CA VAL A 423 -10.23 27.49 17.83
C VAL A 423 -10.93 28.32 18.90
N LYS A 424 -12.12 28.84 18.62
CA LYS A 424 -12.86 29.66 19.62
C LYS A 424 -13.21 28.91 20.90
N GLY A 425 -13.34 27.58 20.81
CA GLY A 425 -13.67 26.71 21.94
C GLY A 425 -12.49 26.33 22.82
N LEU A 426 -11.26 26.67 22.45
CA LEU A 426 -10.06 26.28 23.21
C LEU A 426 -9.98 26.94 24.57
N LYS A 427 -9.51 26.20 25.56
CA LYS A 427 -9.14 26.66 26.92
C LYS A 427 -7.63 26.61 27.10
N ASP A 428 -7.18 27.17 28.22
CA ASP A 428 -5.77 27.20 28.59
C ASP A 428 -5.17 25.77 28.70
N GLY A 429 -4.06 25.54 28.00
CA GLY A 429 -3.39 24.26 27.88
C GLY A 429 -3.85 23.40 26.70
N ASP A 430 -4.86 23.81 25.93
CA ASP A 430 -5.32 23.06 24.76
C ASP A 430 -4.34 23.15 23.62
N VAL A 431 -4.18 22.00 22.96
CA VAL A 431 -3.42 21.79 21.71
C VAL A 431 -4.32 21.08 20.72
N CYS A 432 -4.40 21.59 19.51
CA CYS A 432 -5.18 20.95 18.44
C CYS A 432 -4.56 21.20 17.08
N GLY A 433 -4.79 20.29 16.12
CA GLY A 433 -4.18 20.47 14.80
C GLY A 433 -4.34 19.31 13.84
N LEU A 434 -3.48 19.36 12.82
CA LEU A 434 -3.29 18.35 11.78
C LEU A 434 -1.92 17.71 11.96
N GLY A 435 -1.89 16.39 12.11
CA GLY A 435 -0.66 15.63 12.25
C GLY A 435 -0.46 14.58 11.18
N ASN A 436 0.76 14.06 11.14
CA ASN A 436 1.12 12.80 10.54
C ASN A 436 1.50 11.87 11.71
N ILE A 437 0.60 10.92 12.03
CA ILE A 437 0.82 10.01 13.15
C ILE A 437 1.46 8.72 12.64
N ASN A 438 2.59 8.44 13.20
CA ASN A 438 3.36 7.20 13.14
C ASN A 438 4.45 7.31 14.22
N VAL A 439 5.51 6.58 14.12
CA VAL A 439 6.71 6.70 14.95
C VAL A 439 7.92 6.91 14.02
N PRO A 440 8.48 8.14 13.95
CA PRO A 440 8.14 9.37 14.69
C PRO A 440 6.83 10.03 14.18
N CYS A 441 6.14 10.72 15.05
CA CYS A 441 5.03 11.58 14.66
C CYS A 441 5.50 13.03 14.45
N SER A 442 4.73 13.78 13.66
CA SER A 442 4.89 15.23 13.51
C SER A 442 3.54 15.89 13.32
N TRP A 443 3.44 17.19 13.61
CA TRP A 443 2.18 17.90 13.47
C TRP A 443 2.36 19.42 13.38
N ILE A 444 1.33 20.09 12.83
CA ILE A 444 1.13 21.52 12.92
C ILE A 444 -0.19 21.80 13.64
N GLY A 445 -0.21 22.80 14.53
CA GLY A 445 -1.43 23.07 15.30
C GLY A 445 -1.38 24.35 16.11
N ILE A 446 -2.47 24.61 16.82
CA ILE A 446 -2.62 25.75 17.70
C ILE A 446 -2.49 25.31 19.15
N VAL A 447 -1.65 26.02 19.89
CA VAL A 447 -1.45 25.87 21.33
C VAL A 447 -2.05 27.08 22.01
N LYS A 448 -2.92 26.88 23.00
CA LYS A 448 -3.54 27.93 23.81
C LYS A 448 -2.84 28.09 25.17
N ASN A 449 -2.18 29.21 25.38
CA ASN A 449 -1.54 29.57 26.66
C ASN A 449 -2.18 30.84 27.23
N GLY A 450 -3.01 30.69 28.26
CA GLY A 450 -3.80 31.77 28.78
C GLY A 450 -4.71 32.39 27.72
N LYS A 451 -4.43 33.65 27.35
CA LYS A 451 -5.13 34.33 26.25
C LYS A 451 -4.44 34.23 24.91
N ALA A 452 -3.16 33.84 24.88
CA ALA A 452 -2.35 33.77 23.66
C ALA A 452 -2.63 32.49 22.84
N LEU A 453 -2.56 32.66 21.53
CA LEU A 453 -2.52 31.54 20.57
C LEU A 453 -1.13 31.48 19.95
N THR A 454 -0.56 30.28 19.95
CA THR A 454 0.71 30.01 19.32
C THR A 454 0.47 28.96 18.24
N LEU A 455 0.89 29.24 17.02
CA LEU A 455 0.99 28.23 15.97
C LEU A 455 2.29 27.46 16.21
N ARG A 456 2.19 26.17 16.31
CA ARG A 456 3.30 25.27 16.59
C ARG A 456 3.45 24.25 15.50
N CYS A 457 4.68 24.02 15.06
CA CYS A 457 5.08 22.85 14.30
C CYS A 457 6.00 22.00 15.18
N PHE A 458 5.68 20.72 15.33
CA PHE A 458 6.38 19.78 16.21
C PHE A 458 6.85 18.58 15.43
N GLU A 459 8.04 18.08 15.77
CA GLU A 459 8.64 16.89 15.22
C GLU A 459 9.24 16.03 16.34
N GLN A 460 8.82 14.78 16.43
CA GLN A 460 9.17 13.89 17.54
C GLN A 460 10.60 13.35 17.48
N LEU A 461 11.18 13.15 16.28
CA LEU A 461 12.49 12.52 16.12
C LEU A 461 13.58 13.25 16.89
N THR A 462 13.58 14.57 16.78
CA THR A 462 14.54 15.46 17.50
C THR A 462 13.90 16.17 18.67
N ASN A 463 12.61 15.91 18.91
CA ASN A 463 11.79 16.68 19.89
C ASN A 463 11.84 18.19 19.63
N ASP A 464 11.86 18.56 18.35
CA ASP A 464 12.00 19.94 17.92
C ASP A 464 10.64 20.63 17.82
N THR A 465 10.62 21.91 18.20
CA THR A 465 9.42 22.71 18.21
C THR A 465 9.70 24.08 17.60
N ILE A 466 8.92 24.46 16.61
CA ILE A 466 8.97 25.79 16.02
C ILE A 466 7.65 26.50 16.33
N ASP A 467 7.73 27.58 17.05
CA ASP A 467 6.60 28.37 17.50
C ASP A 467 6.56 29.75 16.83
N THR A 468 5.36 30.20 16.48
CA THR A 468 5.11 31.60 16.08
C THR A 468 3.81 32.07 16.66
N THR A 469 3.77 33.34 17.09
CA THR A 469 2.54 33.97 17.52
C THR A 469 1.61 34.12 16.33
N ILE A 470 0.33 33.75 16.50
CA ILE A 470 -0.68 33.88 15.46
C ILE A 470 -1.90 34.65 15.98
N GLU A 471 -2.38 35.58 15.17
CA GLU A 471 -3.64 36.24 15.40
C GLU A 471 -4.73 35.67 14.51
N LEU A 472 -5.80 35.22 15.12
CA LEU A 472 -6.95 34.61 14.43
C LEU A 472 -8.23 35.37 14.81
N PRO A 473 -8.48 36.57 14.24
CA PRO A 473 -9.61 37.44 14.62
C PRO A 473 -10.96 36.72 14.47
N LYS A 474 -11.10 35.86 13.46
CA LYS A 474 -12.28 35.03 13.25
C LYS A 474 -12.25 33.70 14.02
N GLY A 475 -11.13 33.40 14.72
CA GLY A 475 -10.90 32.09 15.38
C GLY A 475 -10.83 30.91 14.41
N LYS A 476 -10.32 31.14 13.19
CA LYS A 476 -10.24 30.16 12.11
C LYS A 476 -8.86 30.23 11.43
N SER A 477 -8.32 29.09 11.12
CA SER A 477 -7.11 28.91 10.30
C SER A 477 -7.26 27.69 9.40
N TRP A 478 -6.37 27.56 8.42
CA TRP A 478 -6.21 26.36 7.60
C TRP A 478 -4.83 25.77 7.88
N LEU A 479 -4.80 24.47 8.10
CA LEU A 479 -3.57 23.70 8.28
C LEU A 479 -3.38 22.76 7.14
N ARG A 480 -2.13 22.58 6.71
CA ARG A 480 -1.79 21.74 5.56
C ARG A 480 -0.60 20.85 5.87
N CYS A 481 -0.69 19.58 5.45
CA CYS A 481 0.41 18.61 5.42
C CYS A 481 0.67 18.21 3.97
N ILE A 482 1.87 18.44 3.48
CA ILE A 482 2.34 18.08 2.15
C ILE A 482 3.25 16.87 2.32
N GLY A 483 2.80 15.69 1.92
CA GLY A 483 3.54 14.44 2.05
C GLY A 483 4.20 14.03 0.73
N ASP A 484 5.48 13.68 0.82
CA ASP A 484 6.23 12.99 -0.23
C ASP A 484 6.69 11.65 0.36
N TYR A 485 5.92 10.63 0.06
CA TYR A 485 6.09 9.30 0.66
C TYR A 485 7.09 8.43 -0.10
N ASP A 486 7.47 8.81 -1.31
CA ASP A 486 8.58 8.18 -2.03
C ASP A 486 9.94 8.60 -1.42
N ASN A 487 10.00 9.79 -0.83
CA ASN A 487 11.19 10.31 -0.16
C ASN A 487 11.05 10.32 1.37
N ASP A 488 10.00 9.74 1.93
CA ASP A 488 9.73 9.63 3.36
C ASP A 488 9.82 10.96 4.11
N GLN A 489 9.11 11.97 3.61
CA GLN A 489 9.15 13.30 4.22
C GLN A 489 7.81 14.04 4.09
N ALA A 490 7.57 14.94 5.04
CA ALA A 490 6.42 15.82 5.04
C ALA A 490 6.82 17.27 5.31
N GLN A 491 6.08 18.22 4.73
CA GLN A 491 6.20 19.63 4.97
C GLN A 491 4.87 20.18 5.49
N TYR A 492 4.90 21.03 6.50
CA TYR A 492 3.71 21.69 7.01
C TYR A 492 3.57 23.11 6.49
N ALA A 493 2.32 23.56 6.36
CA ALA A 493 1.98 24.93 6.02
C ALA A 493 0.68 25.36 6.70
N TYR A 494 0.46 26.64 6.80
CA TYR A 494 -0.75 27.24 7.36
C TYR A 494 -1.22 28.44 6.54
N SER A 495 -2.49 28.78 6.70
CA SER A 495 -3.09 29.99 6.14
C SER A 495 -4.10 30.60 7.12
N THR A 496 -4.25 31.91 7.10
CA THR A 496 -5.29 32.64 7.82
C THR A 496 -6.45 33.09 6.94
N ASP A 497 -6.31 32.95 5.62
CA ASP A 497 -7.32 33.35 4.61
C ASP A 497 -7.81 32.17 3.75
N GLY A 498 -7.15 31.01 3.85
CA GLY A 498 -7.47 29.79 3.07
C GLY A 498 -6.94 29.80 1.65
N VAL A 499 -6.23 30.83 1.22
CA VAL A 499 -5.70 31.01 -0.14
C VAL A 499 -4.17 31.03 -0.12
N ASN A 500 -3.60 31.90 0.75
CA ASN A 500 -2.17 32.10 0.82
C ASN A 500 -1.59 31.22 1.94
N PHE A 501 -0.88 30.15 1.56
CA PHE A 501 -0.24 29.25 2.50
C PHE A 501 1.23 29.60 2.69
N GLN A 502 1.66 29.61 3.95
CA GLN A 502 3.04 29.80 4.37
C GLN A 502 3.56 28.49 4.95
N THR A 503 4.72 28.02 4.46
CA THR A 503 5.38 26.85 5.04
C THR A 503 5.91 27.15 6.42
N MET A 504 5.88 26.16 7.30
CA MET A 504 6.37 26.25 8.66
C MET A 504 7.15 24.99 9.02
N GLY A 505 8.28 25.19 9.67
CA GLY A 505 9.17 24.07 9.99
C GLY A 505 10.06 23.64 8.82
N ARG A 506 10.84 22.61 9.07
CA ARG A 506 11.65 21.93 8.06
C ARG A 506 10.87 20.79 7.42
N MET A 507 11.48 20.13 6.41
CA MET A 507 11.02 18.83 5.98
C MET A 507 11.14 17.84 7.12
N MET A 508 10.02 17.21 7.48
CA MET A 508 9.91 16.25 8.58
C MET A 508 10.14 14.84 8.05
N PRO A 509 11.04 14.04 8.65
CA PRO A 509 11.22 12.65 8.24
C PRO A 509 10.00 11.82 8.60
N LEU A 510 9.64 10.92 7.71
CA LEU A 510 8.64 9.89 7.91
C LEU A 510 9.32 8.53 7.96
N SER A 511 8.69 7.52 8.53
CA SER A 511 9.20 6.15 8.52
C SER A 511 8.08 5.15 8.72
N TYR A 512 8.35 3.89 8.34
CA TYR A 512 7.57 2.74 8.75
C TYR A 512 8.35 1.94 9.79
N GLN A 513 7.72 1.63 10.91
CA GLN A 513 8.36 0.88 11.98
C GLN A 513 7.48 -0.24 12.50
N LEU A 514 8.09 -1.38 12.83
CA LEU A 514 7.38 -2.53 13.41
C LEU A 514 6.77 -2.24 14.80
N ILE A 515 7.18 -1.16 15.45
CA ILE A 515 6.55 -0.73 16.71
C ILE A 515 5.11 -0.25 16.50
N SER A 516 4.82 0.38 15.36
CA SER A 516 3.45 0.79 15.00
C SER A 516 2.75 -0.21 14.11
N PHE A 517 3.49 -1.01 13.36
CA PHE A 517 2.99 -1.93 12.33
C PHE A 517 1.99 -1.28 11.37
N GLN A 518 2.03 0.04 11.27
CA GLN A 518 1.16 0.82 10.39
C GLN A 518 1.98 1.85 9.61
N GLY A 519 1.51 2.18 8.42
CA GLY A 519 1.95 3.33 7.67
C GLY A 519 1.54 4.64 8.33
N SER A 520 2.03 5.72 7.78
CA SER A 520 1.68 7.07 8.19
C SER A 520 0.18 7.34 8.02
N ARG A 521 -0.37 8.17 8.92
CA ARG A 521 -1.79 8.54 8.90
C ARG A 521 -1.94 10.05 9.14
N HIS A 522 -2.79 10.69 8.35
CA HIS A 522 -3.26 12.04 8.71
C HIS A 522 -4.06 11.96 10.01
N ALA A 523 -3.86 12.89 10.92
CA ALA A 523 -4.50 12.90 12.23
C ALA A 523 -5.13 14.25 12.54
N LEU A 524 -6.41 14.26 12.90
CA LEU A 524 -7.10 15.40 13.51
C LEU A 524 -7.17 15.15 15.02
N PHE A 525 -6.70 16.11 15.81
CA PHE A 525 -6.53 15.91 17.25
C PHE A 525 -6.83 17.14 18.08
N ALA A 526 -7.24 16.90 19.33
CA ALA A 526 -7.34 17.94 20.36
C ALA A 526 -7.05 17.33 21.74
N PHE A 527 -6.12 17.91 22.51
CA PHE A 527 -5.80 17.48 23.86
C PHE A 527 -5.41 18.65 24.77
N ASN A 528 -5.36 18.42 26.08
CA ASN A 528 -4.99 19.44 27.06
C ASN A 528 -3.76 19.00 27.86
N THR A 529 -2.70 19.80 27.81
CA THR A 529 -1.40 19.52 28.45
C THR A 529 -1.36 19.81 29.96
N LYS A 530 -2.44 20.35 30.53
CA LYS A 530 -2.52 20.66 31.98
C LYS A 530 -3.19 19.58 32.82
N GLY A 531 -3.27 18.35 32.30
CA GLY A 531 -3.79 17.20 33.02
C GLY A 531 -5.28 17.26 33.36
N LYS A 532 -6.05 18.08 32.68
CA LYS A 532 -7.49 18.28 32.90
C LYS A 532 -8.24 18.34 31.57
N GLN A 533 -9.54 18.15 31.62
CA GLN A 533 -10.38 18.40 30.46
C GLN A 533 -10.35 19.87 30.09
N GLY A 534 -10.02 20.16 28.83
CA GLY A 534 -9.92 21.47 28.26
C GLY A 534 -11.23 21.97 27.67
N GLY A 535 -11.14 22.68 26.56
CA GLY A 535 -12.23 23.10 25.70
C GLY A 535 -12.46 22.11 24.55
N TYR A 536 -12.62 22.68 23.36
CA TYR A 536 -12.77 21.89 22.13
C TYR A 536 -12.20 22.62 20.93
N ALA A 537 -11.80 21.85 19.92
CA ALA A 537 -11.53 22.30 18.57
C ALA A 537 -12.62 21.81 17.61
N GLU A 538 -12.86 22.53 16.52
CA GLU A 538 -13.73 22.09 15.45
C GLU A 538 -12.95 22.07 14.14
N PHE A 539 -13.21 21.03 13.32
CA PHE A 539 -12.59 20.81 12.03
C PHE A 539 -13.66 20.76 10.94
N ASP A 540 -13.31 21.25 9.77
CA ASP A 540 -14.20 21.31 8.62
C ASP A 540 -13.39 21.20 7.32
N ASN A 541 -14.06 20.87 6.22
CA ASN A 541 -13.47 20.87 4.88
C ASN A 541 -12.07 20.23 4.83
N PHE A 542 -11.99 18.99 5.32
CA PHE A 542 -10.77 18.21 5.16
C PHE A 542 -10.67 17.77 3.71
N THR A 543 -9.61 18.17 3.01
CA THR A 543 -9.36 17.80 1.61
C THR A 543 -8.05 17.05 1.49
N VAL A 544 -8.02 16.08 0.58
CA VAL A 544 -6.79 15.40 0.16
C VAL A 544 -6.65 15.57 -1.34
N ASP A 545 -5.61 16.28 -1.76
CA ASP A 545 -5.23 16.43 -3.15
C ASP A 545 -4.11 15.43 -3.48
N GLU A 546 -4.25 14.73 -4.60
CA GLU A 546 -3.35 13.68 -5.06
C GLU A 546 -2.80 14.06 -6.45
N PRO A 547 -1.73 14.88 -6.51
CA PRO A 547 -1.27 15.47 -7.77
C PRO A 547 -0.78 14.43 -8.80
N MET A 548 -0.50 13.20 -8.39
CA MET A 548 -0.03 12.12 -9.26
C MET A 548 -1.11 11.07 -9.57
N ALA A 549 -2.34 11.28 -9.14
CA ALA A 549 -3.44 10.33 -9.42
C ALA A 549 -3.87 10.34 -10.89
N ASP A 550 -3.79 11.50 -11.57
CA ASP A 550 -4.04 11.58 -13.02
C ASP A 550 -2.83 11.10 -13.81
N ARG A 551 -2.93 9.88 -14.32
CA ARG A 551 -1.89 9.23 -15.13
C ARG A 551 -2.20 9.24 -16.64
N SER A 552 -3.24 9.93 -17.07
CA SER A 552 -3.69 9.96 -18.46
C SER A 552 -2.63 10.46 -19.46
N LYS A 553 -1.63 11.20 -18.96
CA LYS A 553 -0.53 11.77 -19.76
C LYS A 553 0.83 11.10 -19.50
N ASN A 554 0.87 10.02 -18.72
CA ASN A 554 2.14 9.35 -18.41
C ASN A 554 2.75 8.64 -19.62
N ILE A 555 1.92 8.16 -20.55
CA ILE A 555 2.38 7.67 -21.85
C ILE A 555 2.44 8.86 -22.80
N PRO A 556 3.62 9.23 -23.35
CA PRO A 556 3.79 10.43 -24.17
C PRO A 556 3.33 10.21 -25.62
N PHE A 557 2.06 9.85 -25.83
CA PHE A 557 1.47 9.81 -27.16
C PHE A 557 1.47 11.21 -27.78
N ASP A 558 1.55 11.30 -29.10
CA ASP A 558 1.58 12.56 -29.88
C ASP A 558 2.73 13.52 -29.52
N LYS A 559 3.75 13.01 -28.80
CA LYS A 559 4.94 13.79 -28.44
C LYS A 559 6.19 13.24 -29.12
N THR A 560 7.13 14.15 -29.39
CA THR A 560 8.52 13.80 -29.65
C THR A 560 9.30 13.95 -28.36
N PHE A 561 10.04 12.92 -27.97
CA PHE A 561 10.73 12.89 -26.68
C PHE A 561 12.11 12.24 -26.79
N ARG A 562 12.96 12.50 -25.82
CA ARG A 562 14.21 11.78 -25.56
C ARG A 562 13.98 10.70 -24.52
N ILE A 563 14.70 9.60 -24.64
CA ILE A 563 14.75 8.54 -23.62
C ILE A 563 16.06 8.71 -22.88
N ILE A 564 15.97 8.97 -21.57
CA ILE A 564 17.12 9.13 -20.69
C ILE A 564 17.34 7.85 -19.89
N ASN A 565 18.52 7.31 -19.95
CA ASN A 565 18.95 6.21 -19.10
C ASN A 565 19.27 6.76 -17.71
N LEU A 566 18.50 6.36 -16.69
CA LEU A 566 18.66 6.90 -15.33
C LEU A 566 19.97 6.49 -14.66
N ALA A 567 20.57 5.35 -15.05
CA ALA A 567 21.85 4.92 -14.50
C ALA A 567 23.02 5.81 -14.94
N THR A 568 22.95 6.40 -16.12
CA THR A 568 24.04 7.21 -16.72
C THR A 568 23.68 8.68 -16.91
N ASN A 569 22.41 9.02 -16.78
CA ASN A 569 21.81 10.32 -17.10
C ASN A 569 22.11 10.77 -18.55
N ARG A 570 22.09 9.82 -19.49
CA ARG A 570 22.41 10.07 -20.92
C ARG A 570 21.23 9.63 -21.79
N PRO A 571 21.02 10.29 -22.95
CA PRO A 571 19.97 9.91 -23.87
C PRO A 571 20.30 8.60 -24.60
N ALA A 572 19.24 7.83 -24.90
CA ALA A 572 19.31 6.75 -25.86
C ALA A 572 19.48 7.30 -27.30
N VAL A 573 20.08 6.51 -28.18
CA VAL A 573 20.42 6.91 -29.53
C VAL A 573 19.99 5.85 -30.55
N CYS A 574 19.39 6.29 -31.66
CA CYS A 574 19.12 5.48 -32.83
C CYS A 574 20.40 5.27 -33.65
N ASP A 575 21.22 4.32 -33.25
CA ASP A 575 22.45 3.94 -33.96
C ASP A 575 22.09 3.15 -35.26
N PRO A 576 22.90 3.18 -36.32
CA PRO A 576 22.65 2.37 -37.52
C PRO A 576 22.50 0.87 -37.24
N HIS A 577 23.12 0.36 -36.20
CA HIS A 577 23.13 -1.05 -35.87
C HIS A 577 22.10 -1.47 -34.80
N GLY A 578 21.51 -0.51 -34.07
CA GLY A 578 20.53 -0.81 -33.03
C GLY A 578 20.30 0.36 -32.09
N LEU A 579 19.55 0.11 -31.00
CA LEU A 579 19.28 1.10 -29.99
C LEU A 579 20.39 1.11 -28.93
N LEU A 580 21.09 2.23 -28.80
CA LEU A 580 22.04 2.47 -27.73
C LEU A 580 21.33 3.15 -26.54
N TYR A 581 21.55 2.66 -25.32
CA TYR A 581 20.88 3.17 -24.12
C TYR A 581 21.63 4.28 -23.39
N ASP A 582 22.88 4.56 -23.80
CA ASP A 582 23.64 5.69 -23.29
C ASP A 582 24.51 6.28 -24.42
N SER A 583 24.28 7.51 -24.77
CA SER A 583 25.16 8.21 -25.72
C SER A 583 26.50 8.55 -25.07
N ARG A 584 27.57 8.41 -25.86
CA ARG A 584 28.89 8.92 -25.45
C ARG A 584 28.98 10.42 -25.72
N PRO A 585 29.84 11.17 -25.03
CA PRO A 585 30.01 12.61 -25.25
C PRO A 585 30.25 13.03 -26.70
N ASN A 586 30.82 12.12 -27.52
CA ASN A 586 31.12 12.36 -28.95
C ASN A 586 30.01 11.93 -29.91
N ASP A 587 28.85 11.51 -29.42
CA ASP A 587 27.72 11.08 -30.25
C ASP A 587 26.94 12.26 -30.84
N GLN A 588 27.58 13.41 -31.07
CA GLN A 588 26.98 14.58 -31.72
C GLN A 588 26.55 14.23 -33.13
N GLY A 589 25.29 14.52 -33.44
CA GLY A 589 24.65 14.23 -34.74
C GLY A 589 23.93 12.90 -34.83
N ARG A 590 23.94 12.04 -33.81
CA ARG A 590 23.12 10.84 -33.73
C ARG A 590 21.68 11.18 -33.34
N LEU A 591 20.75 10.39 -33.85
CA LEU A 591 19.32 10.59 -33.54
C LEU A 591 19.02 10.18 -32.09
N THR A 592 18.51 11.11 -31.30
CA THR A 592 18.17 10.93 -29.89
C THR A 592 16.69 11.14 -29.60
N GLN A 593 15.87 11.25 -30.64
CA GLN A 593 14.45 11.59 -30.54
C GLN A 593 13.57 10.42 -30.97
N PHE A 594 12.50 10.22 -30.22
CA PHE A 594 11.57 9.12 -30.39
C PHE A 594 10.13 9.58 -30.37
N GLN A 595 9.26 8.77 -30.94
CA GLN A 595 7.82 8.86 -30.87
C GLN A 595 7.24 7.50 -30.50
N LEU A 596 6.05 7.46 -29.90
CA LEU A 596 5.31 6.23 -29.65
C LEU A 596 4.23 6.05 -30.74
N VAL A 597 4.04 4.80 -31.12
CA VAL A 597 2.86 4.38 -31.88
C VAL A 597 1.96 3.62 -30.92
N ASP A 598 0.75 4.13 -30.73
CA ASP A 598 -0.27 3.46 -29.91
C ASP A 598 -0.70 2.14 -30.59
N ARG A 599 -0.66 1.05 -29.85
CA ARG A 599 -1.11 -0.29 -30.29
C ARG A 599 -2.40 -0.72 -29.58
N GLY A 600 -2.95 0.16 -28.76
CA GLY A 600 -4.12 -0.12 -27.90
C GLY A 600 -3.78 -0.87 -26.62
N THR A 601 -4.64 -0.78 -25.64
CA THR A 601 -4.54 -1.52 -24.35
C THR A 601 -3.17 -1.34 -23.67
N GLY A 602 -2.68 -0.09 -23.58
CA GLY A 602 -1.39 0.22 -22.96
C GLY A 602 -0.15 -0.30 -23.70
N GLN A 603 -0.34 -0.86 -24.88
CA GLN A 603 0.73 -1.36 -25.73
C GLN A 603 1.24 -0.26 -26.66
N VAL A 604 2.55 -0.24 -26.89
CA VAL A 604 3.23 0.76 -27.70
C VAL A 604 4.30 0.14 -28.59
N SER A 605 4.59 0.80 -29.72
CA SER A 605 5.82 0.56 -30.48
C SER A 605 6.67 1.83 -30.47
N LEU A 606 7.99 1.67 -30.34
CA LEU A 606 8.92 2.77 -30.29
C LEU A 606 9.46 3.08 -31.71
N LYS A 607 9.31 4.33 -32.14
CA LYS A 607 9.72 4.82 -33.44
C LYS A 607 10.75 5.93 -33.29
N CYS A 608 11.85 5.86 -34.05
CA CYS A 608 12.80 6.95 -34.18
C CYS A 608 12.24 8.05 -35.11
N VAL A 609 12.67 9.28 -34.95
CA VAL A 609 12.27 10.41 -35.82
C VAL A 609 12.69 10.24 -37.30
N ASP A 610 13.67 9.37 -37.58
CA ASP A 610 14.06 9.02 -38.96
C ASP A 610 13.13 7.98 -39.62
N GLY A 611 12.08 7.54 -38.92
CA GLY A 611 11.07 6.66 -39.46
C GLY A 611 11.28 5.16 -39.12
N ARG A 612 12.44 4.77 -38.58
CA ARG A 612 12.71 3.40 -38.19
C ARG A 612 11.98 3.03 -36.88
N TYR A 613 11.61 1.76 -36.74
CA TYR A 613 10.98 1.20 -35.57
C TYR A 613 11.92 0.24 -34.83
N VAL A 614 11.86 0.24 -33.52
CA VAL A 614 12.55 -0.75 -32.71
C VAL A 614 11.96 -2.14 -32.97
N LYS A 615 12.83 -3.13 -33.18
CA LYS A 615 12.50 -4.54 -33.37
C LYS A 615 13.42 -5.39 -32.50
N VAL A 616 12.88 -6.42 -31.87
CA VAL A 616 13.64 -7.36 -31.07
C VAL A 616 13.80 -8.67 -31.85
N TYR A 617 15.02 -9.16 -31.94
CA TYR A 617 15.39 -10.43 -32.54
C TYR A 617 15.80 -11.41 -31.45
N GLY A 618 15.48 -12.70 -31.63
CA GLY A 618 15.74 -13.73 -30.63
C GLY A 618 14.65 -13.80 -29.55
N GLU A 619 14.85 -14.71 -28.62
CA GLU A 619 13.93 -14.99 -27.52
C GLU A 619 14.68 -15.04 -26.18
N GLY A 620 13.97 -14.70 -25.08
CA GLY A 620 14.54 -14.73 -23.73
C GLY A 620 15.79 -13.87 -23.61
N LEU A 621 16.81 -14.38 -22.94
CA LEU A 621 18.06 -13.67 -22.66
C LEU A 621 18.93 -13.41 -23.91
N ALA A 622 18.60 -13.98 -25.05
CA ALA A 622 19.31 -13.77 -26.31
C ALA A 622 18.72 -12.63 -27.16
N GLY A 623 17.77 -11.88 -26.62
CA GLY A 623 17.12 -10.79 -27.35
C GLY A 623 18.10 -9.70 -27.75
N ASP A 624 18.09 -9.34 -29.04
CA ASP A 624 18.93 -8.32 -29.64
C ASP A 624 18.06 -7.20 -30.23
N VAL A 625 18.36 -5.96 -29.89
CA VAL A 625 17.54 -4.79 -30.26
C VAL A 625 18.08 -4.12 -31.50
N ARG A 626 17.31 -4.16 -32.58
CA ARG A 626 17.63 -3.59 -33.89
C ARG A 626 16.51 -2.67 -34.36
N PHE A 627 16.60 -2.27 -35.62
CA PHE A 627 15.58 -1.44 -36.27
C PHE A 627 15.02 -2.12 -37.51
N THR A 628 13.78 -1.78 -37.82
CA THR A 628 13.08 -2.10 -39.07
C THR A 628 12.43 -0.86 -39.64
N THR A 629 12.26 -0.82 -40.96
CA THR A 629 11.45 0.21 -41.63
C THR A 629 10.00 -0.24 -41.82
N ASP A 630 9.70 -1.53 -41.61
CA ASP A 630 8.35 -2.05 -41.71
C ASP A 630 7.61 -1.89 -40.35
N PRO A 631 6.54 -1.07 -40.28
CA PRO A 631 5.77 -0.87 -39.07
C PRO A 631 5.07 -2.14 -38.57
N LYS A 632 4.87 -3.16 -39.43
CA LYS A 632 4.28 -4.46 -39.05
C LYS A 632 5.28 -5.35 -38.29
N GLU A 633 6.55 -5.13 -38.48
CA GLU A 633 7.62 -5.85 -37.80
C GLU A 633 8.11 -5.14 -36.52
N ALA A 634 7.58 -3.96 -36.23
CA ALA A 634 7.92 -3.23 -35.01
C ALA A 634 7.60 -4.06 -33.78
N GLU A 635 8.49 -4.02 -32.79
CA GLU A 635 8.23 -4.65 -31.50
C GLU A 635 7.04 -4.00 -30.81
N VAL A 636 6.23 -4.81 -30.16
CA VAL A 636 5.12 -4.37 -29.32
C VAL A 636 5.51 -4.54 -27.86
N PHE A 637 5.53 -3.44 -27.16
CA PHE A 637 5.85 -3.39 -25.74
C PHE A 637 4.60 -3.07 -24.92
N LEU A 638 4.49 -3.63 -23.73
CA LEU A 638 3.59 -3.14 -22.70
C LEU A 638 4.31 -2.03 -21.93
N TRP A 639 3.70 -0.84 -21.89
CA TRP A 639 4.21 0.28 -21.12
C TRP A 639 4.10 0.01 -19.63
N GLN A 640 5.20 0.13 -18.91
CA GLN A 640 5.27 0.02 -17.46
C GLN A 640 5.40 1.42 -16.87
N ASP A 641 4.36 1.88 -16.18
CA ASP A 641 4.33 3.22 -15.62
C ASP A 641 5.03 3.27 -14.25
N TYR A 642 6.11 4.03 -14.17
CA TYR A 642 6.86 4.28 -12.93
C TYR A 642 6.67 5.69 -12.39
N LEU A 643 5.67 6.42 -12.88
CA LEU A 643 5.38 7.81 -12.51
C LEU A 643 6.55 8.76 -12.83
N ASN A 644 6.41 10.07 -12.54
CA ASN A 644 7.48 11.07 -12.74
C ASN A 644 8.18 11.01 -14.11
N GLN A 645 7.43 10.61 -15.17
CA GLN A 645 7.99 10.39 -16.51
C GLN A 645 8.97 9.19 -16.58
N GLU A 646 9.08 8.40 -15.52
CA GLU A 646 9.84 7.15 -15.53
C GLU A 646 9.00 6.01 -16.09
N PHE A 647 9.65 5.10 -16.79
CA PHE A 647 8.98 3.97 -17.42
C PHE A 647 9.95 2.80 -17.72
N MET A 648 9.37 1.64 -17.98
CA MET A 648 10.04 0.52 -18.64
C MET A 648 9.19 0.06 -19.82
N LEU A 649 9.81 -0.64 -20.75
CA LEU A 649 9.14 -1.28 -21.87
C LEU A 649 9.32 -2.80 -21.78
N LEU A 650 8.22 -3.53 -21.54
CA LEU A 650 8.20 -4.98 -21.49
C LEU A 650 7.82 -5.53 -22.87
N SER A 651 8.74 -6.23 -23.54
CA SER A 651 8.42 -6.95 -24.76
C SER A 651 7.48 -8.12 -24.48
N LEU A 652 6.34 -8.14 -25.15
CA LEU A 652 5.37 -9.21 -25.04
C LEU A 652 5.81 -10.49 -25.78
N LYS A 653 6.72 -10.39 -26.74
CA LYS A 653 7.30 -11.52 -27.47
C LYS A 653 8.48 -12.12 -26.75
N ASN A 654 9.37 -11.29 -26.26
CA ASN A 654 10.63 -11.69 -25.67
C ASN A 654 10.52 -11.96 -24.16
N HIS A 655 9.49 -11.38 -23.48
CA HIS A 655 9.27 -11.46 -22.02
C HIS A 655 10.38 -10.81 -21.19
N ARG A 656 11.06 -9.80 -21.75
CA ARG A 656 12.16 -9.06 -21.13
C ARG A 656 11.94 -7.57 -21.28
N TYR A 657 12.62 -6.82 -20.44
CA TYR A 657 12.58 -5.36 -20.43
C TYR A 657 13.68 -4.77 -21.31
N LEU A 658 13.31 -3.71 -22.04
CA LEU A 658 14.26 -2.94 -22.82
C LEU A 658 15.30 -2.32 -21.88
N GLY A 659 16.59 -2.48 -22.18
CA GLY A 659 17.68 -1.94 -21.39
C GLY A 659 19.03 -2.52 -21.77
N LYS A 660 20.11 -1.97 -21.21
CA LYS A 660 21.46 -2.45 -21.44
C LYS A 660 21.68 -3.76 -20.68
N SER A 661 22.22 -4.76 -21.34
CA SER A 661 22.55 -6.02 -20.70
C SER A 661 23.61 -5.87 -19.59
N PRO A 662 23.32 -6.34 -18.37
CA PRO A 662 24.33 -6.37 -17.31
C PRO A 662 25.35 -7.52 -17.50
N THR A 663 24.94 -8.60 -18.17
CA THR A 663 25.75 -9.83 -18.29
C THR A 663 26.64 -9.84 -19.51
N THR A 664 26.13 -9.44 -20.66
CA THR A 664 26.89 -9.44 -21.92
C THR A 664 27.62 -8.13 -22.19
N GLY A 665 27.24 -7.05 -21.51
CA GLY A 665 27.74 -5.71 -21.79
C GLY A 665 27.33 -5.16 -23.18
N SER A 666 26.52 -5.91 -23.94
CA SER A 666 26.05 -5.47 -25.25
C SER A 666 25.09 -4.30 -25.12
N PRO A 667 25.34 -3.18 -25.82
CA PRO A 667 24.42 -2.05 -25.81
C PRO A 667 23.14 -2.29 -26.60
N TYR A 668 23.03 -3.41 -27.28
CA TYR A 668 21.91 -3.73 -28.18
C TYR A 668 21.08 -4.93 -27.70
N SER A 669 21.28 -5.37 -26.48
CA SER A 669 20.58 -6.54 -25.94
C SER A 669 19.44 -6.16 -25.02
N MET A 670 18.58 -7.14 -24.77
CA MET A 670 17.38 -7.03 -23.98
C MET A 670 17.24 -8.31 -23.12
N ASP A 671 17.90 -8.31 -21.99
CA ASP A 671 18.00 -9.49 -21.13
C ASP A 671 17.54 -9.27 -19.66
N TYR A 672 17.04 -8.06 -19.34
CA TYR A 672 16.50 -7.84 -18.02
C TYR A 672 15.19 -8.59 -17.81
N ALA A 673 15.19 -9.45 -16.82
CA ALA A 673 13.99 -10.19 -16.41
C ALA A 673 13.08 -9.36 -15.50
N GLY A 674 13.64 -8.41 -14.78
CA GLY A 674 12.93 -7.52 -13.86
C GLY A 674 13.62 -6.17 -13.72
N PRO A 675 12.98 -5.23 -13.02
CA PRO A 675 13.49 -3.89 -12.81
C PRO A 675 14.61 -3.86 -11.76
N ASP A 676 15.43 -2.82 -11.83
CA ASP A 676 16.32 -2.42 -10.73
C ASP A 676 15.68 -1.25 -9.97
N PRO A 677 15.23 -1.46 -8.74
CA PRO A 677 14.63 -0.40 -7.93
C PRO A 677 15.55 0.80 -7.72
N ALA A 678 16.85 0.56 -7.64
CA ALA A 678 17.84 1.61 -7.45
C ALA A 678 18.18 2.40 -8.73
N ARG A 679 17.58 2.05 -9.88
CA ARG A 679 17.83 2.66 -11.20
C ARG A 679 19.31 2.66 -11.63
N ARG A 680 20.09 1.70 -11.15
CA ARG A 680 21.55 1.65 -11.41
C ARG A 680 21.94 0.83 -12.64
N ASN A 681 21.06 -0.08 -13.05
CA ASN A 681 21.36 -1.01 -14.14
C ASN A 681 20.89 -0.52 -15.52
N GLY A 682 20.14 0.59 -15.59
CA GLY A 682 19.65 1.16 -16.84
C GLY A 682 18.39 0.47 -17.40
N SER A 683 17.68 -0.31 -16.60
CA SER A 683 16.39 -0.89 -17.00
C SER A 683 15.23 0.10 -16.85
N VAL A 684 15.29 1.01 -15.89
CA VAL A 684 14.33 2.10 -15.74
C VAL A 684 14.81 3.32 -16.51
N LEU A 685 13.94 3.84 -17.36
CA LEU A 685 14.18 4.93 -18.28
C LEU A 685 13.29 6.12 -17.91
N LYS A 686 13.66 7.32 -18.37
CA LYS A 686 12.84 8.53 -18.25
C LYS A 686 12.63 9.16 -19.62
N TRP A 687 11.44 9.66 -19.87
CA TRP A 687 11.20 10.42 -21.09
C TRP A 687 11.22 11.93 -20.80
N GLU A 688 11.75 12.70 -21.76
CA GLU A 688 11.79 14.15 -21.72
C GLU A 688 11.24 14.69 -23.03
N GLU A 689 10.22 15.54 -22.96
CA GLU A 689 9.61 16.14 -24.16
C GLU A 689 10.61 17.05 -24.87
N VAL A 690 10.74 16.88 -26.19
CA VAL A 690 11.50 17.81 -27.04
C VAL A 690 10.56 18.94 -27.44
N LYS A 691 10.77 20.09 -26.82
CA LYS A 691 10.03 21.30 -27.24
C LYS A 691 10.53 21.75 -28.62
N ALA A 692 9.60 22.09 -29.51
CA ALA A 692 9.96 22.76 -30.76
C ALA A 692 10.73 24.04 -30.41
N GLU A 693 11.92 24.21 -30.99
CA GLU A 693 12.58 25.52 -30.94
C GLU A 693 11.69 26.53 -31.69
N ASN A 694 11.19 27.54 -30.96
CA ASN A 694 10.40 28.65 -31.54
C ASN A 694 11.30 29.54 -32.39
#